data_fbe339653bbfad6d9408bd899da472d2
#
_entry.id   fbe339653bbfad6d9408bd899da472d2
#
_cell.length_a   1.000
_cell.length_b   1.000
_cell.length_c   1.000
_cell.angle_alpha   90.00
_cell.angle_beta   90.00
_cell.angle_gamma   90.00
#
_symmetry.space_group_name_H-M   'P 1'
#
loop_
_entity.id
_entity.type
_entity.pdbx_description
1 polymer ?
#
loop_
_entity_poly.entity_id
_entity_poly.type
_entity_poly.pdbx_seq_one_letter_code
_entity_poly.pdbx_strand_id
1 'polypeptide(L)'
;MKEINVVKRDGTKEPFDANKINTAILKACEGLPDQISKVVQVATELQLTLFDGITTEQLDEAVIQTVLQNVKDDPDYDKIAARLLLKTVYKQILGDYETAEELKKLHAREFPKFVKAAVKEGLLDKRMADGRFDLKKLAAELDPARDDLSKYLGVVTNKNRYALRKQNGSPIETPQFTHMRIAMGLSYNESDPTTAAIEFYNHMSNLEYVPGGSTRVNAGGSFPQLSNCFLLNVDDDMESIAKAVRDTMWIAKGTGGIGIGFTKLRAAGSPVKTTNTESTGPIPFMKMIDTALFAVSRKGKKAGAAAIYMENWHLNFDQFVDLRQNSGDPYLRTRFANTAVFISDEFMKRVEKDQDWYLFDPAETPDLTELYGEEFSARYKEYIKMAEAGKLRTFDKVPARQQFKRILTSLQATSHPWLTWKDTINVRALNNNTGTIHLSNLCTEITLPQDKNNIATCNLVSINLSAFLSEDKTWDWDRLKEAARAAVRQLDNLCDITQTPIPEAMHSNQQTRAIGLGIMGLSDVLEKLGYCYESKEAYDLVDQLTEFISYHAIDQSADLAKELGSYPTFAGSGWSKGILPIDTVDKLSKDRGVKVKIDQKTRLDWDGLRKKVKKGMRNATLMAIAPTANIGHVAGTTPGIDPQFAQIFSRSTLNGKFLEVNHNLVRDLKKLGLWDNLKDEIFAAQGDIQDIDGIPQNIKDVYKTSFQLSPYAFIEVAARAQKWVDQAISRNMYLETRDIDEYVKIYSEAWKRGLKTTYYLHVKPRHQSEQTTVSVDKIAEQKVRTNSKVRGFGFAKINK
;
A
#
# COMPACT_ATOMS: atom_id res chain seq x y z
N MET A 1 -35.90 10.52 -35.60
CA MET A 1 -34.54 10.35 -35.08
C MET A 1 -33.72 9.78 -36.22
N LYS A 2 -32.50 10.32 -36.52
CA LYS A 2 -31.60 9.71 -37.50
C LYS A 2 -31.29 8.30 -37.02
N GLU A 3 -31.35 7.31 -37.94
CA GLU A 3 -30.91 5.95 -37.59
C GLU A 3 -29.46 5.98 -37.16
N ILE A 4 -29.19 5.53 -35.92
CA ILE A 4 -27.85 5.40 -35.37
C ILE A 4 -27.34 4.04 -35.72
N ASN A 5 -26.16 3.93 -36.36
CA ASN A 5 -25.49 2.68 -36.66
C ASN A 5 -24.32 2.44 -35.70
N VAL A 6 -24.14 1.21 -35.27
CA VAL A 6 -23.03 0.75 -34.43
C VAL A 6 -22.02 0.00 -35.29
N VAL A 7 -20.73 0.33 -35.12
CA VAL A 7 -19.62 -0.34 -35.81
C VAL A 7 -19.12 -1.47 -34.91
N LYS A 8 -19.23 -2.71 -35.40
CA LYS A 8 -18.72 -3.89 -34.68
C LYS A 8 -17.19 -3.99 -34.73
N ARG A 9 -16.63 -4.86 -33.90
CA ARG A 9 -15.17 -5.10 -33.81
C ARG A 9 -14.56 -5.62 -35.15
N ASP A 10 -15.35 -6.29 -35.99
CA ASP A 10 -14.99 -6.75 -37.33
C ASP A 10 -15.14 -5.67 -38.41
N GLY A 11 -15.58 -4.46 -38.04
CA GLY A 11 -15.81 -3.34 -38.96
C GLY A 11 -17.21 -3.32 -39.60
N THR A 12 -18.06 -4.31 -39.35
CA THR A 12 -19.44 -4.33 -39.89
C THR A 12 -20.30 -3.30 -39.16
N LYS A 13 -21.28 -2.72 -39.88
CA LYS A 13 -22.26 -1.78 -39.34
C LYS A 13 -23.60 -2.46 -39.16
N GLU A 14 -24.24 -2.27 -38.01
CA GLU A 14 -25.61 -2.66 -37.75
C GLU A 14 -26.41 -1.52 -37.13
N PRO A 15 -27.75 -1.47 -37.30
CA PRO A 15 -28.58 -0.51 -36.60
C PRO A 15 -28.46 -0.65 -35.06
N PHE A 16 -28.49 0.47 -34.35
CA PHE A 16 -28.51 0.49 -32.89
C PHE A 16 -29.77 -0.21 -32.36
N ASP A 17 -29.57 -1.20 -31.50
CA ASP A 17 -30.68 -1.95 -30.86
C ASP A 17 -30.67 -1.69 -29.36
N ALA A 18 -31.59 -0.85 -28.90
CA ALA A 18 -31.76 -0.49 -27.48
C ALA A 18 -32.07 -1.73 -26.60
N ASN A 19 -32.73 -2.77 -27.16
CA ASN A 19 -33.08 -3.97 -26.40
C ASN A 19 -31.85 -4.75 -25.98
N LYS A 20 -30.79 -4.79 -26.83
CA LYS A 20 -29.52 -5.45 -26.48
C LYS A 20 -28.88 -4.79 -25.27
N ILE A 21 -28.92 -3.46 -25.19
CA ILE A 21 -28.35 -2.70 -24.07
C ILE A 21 -29.19 -2.87 -22.81
N ASN A 22 -30.53 -2.70 -22.91
CA ASN A 22 -31.44 -2.88 -21.80
C ASN A 22 -31.31 -4.28 -21.20
N THR A 23 -31.19 -5.31 -22.04
CA THR A 23 -30.95 -6.68 -21.58
C THR A 23 -29.60 -6.84 -20.87
N ALA A 24 -28.55 -6.17 -21.36
CA ALA A 24 -27.23 -6.19 -20.72
C ALA A 24 -27.27 -5.53 -19.34
N ILE A 25 -27.92 -4.38 -19.23
CA ILE A 25 -28.07 -3.66 -17.95
C ILE A 25 -28.95 -4.49 -16.99
N LEU A 26 -30.05 -5.07 -17.48
CA LEU A 26 -30.95 -5.90 -16.66
C LEU A 26 -30.22 -7.14 -16.09
N LYS A 27 -29.42 -7.84 -16.91
CA LYS A 27 -28.57 -8.94 -16.43
C LYS A 27 -27.55 -8.44 -15.38
N ALA A 28 -27.00 -7.24 -15.55
CA ALA A 28 -26.08 -6.66 -14.58
C ALA A 28 -26.78 -6.23 -13.26
N CYS A 29 -28.08 -5.97 -13.30
CA CYS A 29 -28.92 -5.68 -12.12
C CYS A 29 -29.39 -6.92 -11.36
N GLU A 30 -29.13 -8.15 -11.84
CA GLU A 30 -29.64 -9.39 -11.26
C GLU A 30 -29.28 -9.49 -9.77
N GLY A 31 -30.29 -9.81 -8.93
CA GLY A 31 -30.12 -9.90 -7.46
C GLY A 31 -30.07 -8.55 -6.73
N LEU A 32 -30.13 -7.41 -7.43
CA LEU A 32 -30.21 -6.08 -6.81
C LEU A 32 -31.66 -5.60 -6.71
N PRO A 33 -31.97 -4.69 -5.76
CA PRO A 33 -33.31 -4.07 -5.67
C PRO A 33 -33.59 -3.14 -6.86
N ASP A 34 -34.87 -2.89 -7.12
CA ASP A 34 -35.36 -1.87 -8.09
C ASP A 34 -34.78 -1.99 -9.51
N GLN A 35 -34.56 -3.21 -10.00
CA GLN A 35 -33.89 -3.51 -11.25
C GLN A 35 -34.49 -2.75 -12.46
N ILE A 36 -35.81 -2.75 -12.61
CA ILE A 36 -36.51 -2.12 -13.74
C ILE A 36 -36.28 -0.60 -13.72
N SER A 37 -36.39 0.03 -12.55
CA SER A 37 -36.15 1.45 -12.39
C SER A 37 -34.72 1.83 -12.78
N LYS A 38 -33.73 1.06 -12.35
CA LYS A 38 -32.32 1.25 -12.68
C LYS A 38 -32.06 1.12 -14.20
N VAL A 39 -32.67 0.13 -14.86
CA VAL A 39 -32.57 -0.05 -16.32
C VAL A 39 -33.16 1.15 -17.05
N VAL A 40 -34.36 1.61 -16.68
CA VAL A 40 -35.05 2.73 -17.32
C VAL A 40 -34.23 4.03 -17.16
N GLN A 41 -33.72 4.28 -15.98
CA GLN A 41 -32.89 5.47 -15.71
C GLN A 41 -31.65 5.49 -16.60
N VAL A 42 -30.84 4.44 -16.60
CA VAL A 42 -29.61 4.34 -17.40
C VAL A 42 -29.93 4.41 -18.90
N ALA A 43 -30.99 3.73 -19.36
CA ALA A 43 -31.36 3.75 -20.78
C ALA A 43 -31.77 5.15 -21.24
N THR A 44 -32.48 5.92 -20.40
CA THR A 44 -32.91 7.28 -20.70
C THR A 44 -31.72 8.23 -20.80
N GLU A 45 -30.81 8.17 -19.86
CA GLU A 45 -29.61 9.01 -19.82
C GLU A 45 -28.62 8.67 -20.97
N LEU A 46 -28.47 7.40 -21.30
CA LEU A 46 -27.59 6.93 -22.36
C LEU A 46 -28.00 7.49 -23.75
N GLN A 47 -29.32 7.61 -24.04
CA GLN A 47 -29.80 8.13 -25.32
C GLN A 47 -29.24 9.51 -25.66
N LEU A 48 -28.87 10.31 -24.65
CA LEU A 48 -28.33 11.66 -24.82
C LEU A 48 -26.86 11.66 -25.29
N THR A 49 -26.16 10.50 -25.22
CA THR A 49 -24.73 10.40 -25.52
C THR A 49 -24.42 9.66 -26.82
N LEU A 50 -25.44 9.07 -27.47
CA LEU A 50 -25.26 8.24 -28.68
C LEU A 50 -25.07 9.08 -29.94
N PHE A 51 -24.21 8.63 -30.86
CA PHE A 51 -23.95 9.22 -32.17
C PHE A 51 -23.80 8.14 -33.23
N ASP A 52 -24.09 8.49 -34.49
CA ASP A 52 -23.98 7.56 -35.65
C ASP A 52 -22.53 7.17 -35.91
N GLY A 53 -22.27 5.86 -36.06
CA GLY A 53 -20.94 5.29 -36.23
C GLY A 53 -20.20 5.00 -34.92
N ILE A 54 -20.87 5.08 -33.76
CA ILE A 54 -20.30 4.68 -32.48
C ILE A 54 -19.80 3.22 -32.55
N THR A 55 -18.59 2.94 -32.04
CA THR A 55 -18.12 1.55 -31.99
C THR A 55 -18.72 0.80 -30.79
N THR A 56 -18.76 -0.53 -30.86
CA THR A 56 -19.21 -1.34 -29.71
C THR A 56 -18.39 -1.08 -28.45
N GLU A 57 -17.08 -0.80 -28.55
CA GLU A 57 -16.25 -0.46 -27.40
C GLU A 57 -16.63 0.90 -26.80
N GLN A 58 -16.85 1.90 -27.66
CA GLN A 58 -17.31 3.23 -27.20
C GLN A 58 -18.71 3.15 -26.59
N LEU A 59 -19.56 2.28 -27.11
CA LEU A 59 -20.91 2.06 -26.59
C LEU A 59 -20.86 1.39 -25.21
N ASP A 60 -20.05 0.32 -25.04
CA ASP A 60 -19.84 -0.32 -23.74
C ASP A 60 -19.30 0.67 -22.71
N GLU A 61 -18.32 1.52 -23.12
CA GLU A 61 -17.77 2.58 -22.27
C GLU A 61 -18.84 3.61 -21.88
N ALA A 62 -19.65 4.08 -22.84
CA ALA A 62 -20.72 5.04 -22.59
C ALA A 62 -21.75 4.49 -21.59
N VAL A 63 -22.15 3.22 -21.74
CA VAL A 63 -23.07 2.56 -20.80
C VAL A 63 -22.46 2.53 -19.39
N ILE A 64 -21.20 2.11 -19.25
CA ILE A 64 -20.51 2.04 -17.95
C ILE A 64 -20.40 3.43 -17.34
N GLN A 65 -20.03 4.46 -18.10
CA GLN A 65 -19.92 5.82 -17.61
C GLN A 65 -21.28 6.39 -17.16
N THR A 66 -22.35 6.10 -17.90
CA THR A 66 -23.71 6.50 -17.51
C THR A 66 -24.12 5.82 -16.19
N VAL A 67 -23.82 4.51 -16.04
CA VAL A 67 -24.08 3.78 -14.79
C VAL A 67 -23.29 4.41 -13.61
N LEU A 68 -22.02 4.74 -13.81
CA LEU A 68 -21.18 5.33 -12.76
C LEU A 68 -21.63 6.73 -12.31
N GLN A 69 -22.29 7.50 -13.17
CA GLN A 69 -22.86 8.80 -12.79
C GLN A 69 -23.98 8.66 -11.75
N ASN A 70 -24.62 7.51 -11.70
CA ASN A 70 -25.74 7.20 -10.80
C ASN A 70 -25.29 6.58 -9.45
N VAL A 71 -23.99 6.33 -9.24
CA VAL A 71 -23.45 5.84 -7.95
C VAL A 71 -23.79 6.80 -6.80
N LYS A 72 -23.94 8.10 -7.06
CA LYS A 72 -24.38 9.09 -6.09
C LYS A 72 -25.80 8.82 -5.55
N ASP A 73 -26.69 8.30 -6.37
CA ASP A 73 -28.09 8.03 -5.98
C ASP A 73 -28.23 6.68 -5.29
N ASP A 74 -27.50 5.66 -5.79
CA ASP A 74 -27.46 4.33 -5.20
C ASP A 74 -26.10 3.66 -5.45
N PRO A 75 -25.37 3.23 -4.39
CA PRO A 75 -24.11 2.48 -4.51
C PRO A 75 -24.20 1.19 -5.31
N ASP A 76 -25.38 0.59 -5.47
CA ASP A 76 -25.58 -0.59 -6.32
C ASP A 76 -25.13 -0.37 -7.77
N TYR A 77 -25.12 0.88 -8.24
CA TYR A 77 -24.61 1.22 -9.58
C TYR A 77 -23.13 0.94 -9.75
N ASP A 78 -22.31 0.98 -8.68
CA ASP A 78 -20.91 0.53 -8.73
C ASP A 78 -20.83 -0.96 -9.10
N LYS A 79 -21.69 -1.79 -8.51
CA LYS A 79 -21.75 -3.22 -8.79
C LYS A 79 -22.23 -3.50 -10.21
N ILE A 80 -23.22 -2.75 -10.70
CA ILE A 80 -23.70 -2.83 -12.09
C ILE A 80 -22.56 -2.49 -13.06
N ALA A 81 -21.83 -1.40 -12.80
CA ALA A 81 -20.68 -0.99 -13.61
C ALA A 81 -19.57 -2.06 -13.61
N ALA A 82 -19.27 -2.67 -12.46
CA ALA A 82 -18.32 -3.77 -12.33
C ALA A 82 -18.71 -4.96 -13.21
N ARG A 83 -19.96 -5.40 -13.15
CA ARG A 83 -20.50 -6.52 -13.94
C ARG A 83 -20.49 -6.25 -15.44
N LEU A 84 -20.82 -5.03 -15.85
CA LEU A 84 -20.74 -4.63 -17.26
C LEU A 84 -19.29 -4.64 -17.77
N LEU A 85 -18.34 -4.13 -16.98
CA LEU A 85 -16.92 -4.18 -17.32
C LEU A 85 -16.40 -5.63 -17.39
N LEU A 86 -16.76 -6.49 -16.44
CA LEU A 86 -16.43 -7.91 -16.45
C LEU A 86 -16.97 -8.60 -17.72
N LYS A 87 -18.22 -8.33 -18.10
CA LYS A 87 -18.80 -8.85 -19.34
C LYS A 87 -17.95 -8.45 -20.55
N THR A 88 -17.49 -7.21 -20.64
CA THR A 88 -16.62 -6.74 -21.71
C THR A 88 -15.28 -7.49 -21.72
N VAL A 89 -14.68 -7.71 -20.56
CA VAL A 89 -13.42 -8.47 -20.41
C VAL A 89 -13.61 -9.93 -20.82
N TYR A 90 -14.65 -10.58 -20.35
CA TYR A 90 -14.95 -11.99 -20.71
C TYR A 90 -15.17 -12.15 -22.20
N LYS A 91 -16.01 -11.30 -22.80
CA LYS A 91 -16.27 -11.33 -24.24
C LYS A 91 -14.99 -11.15 -25.06
N GLN A 92 -14.09 -10.26 -24.64
CA GLN A 92 -12.82 -10.01 -25.32
C GLN A 92 -11.87 -11.22 -25.27
N ILE A 93 -11.86 -11.98 -24.18
CA ILE A 93 -10.87 -13.02 -23.89
C ILE A 93 -11.42 -14.42 -24.22
N LEU A 94 -12.68 -14.68 -23.86
CA LEU A 94 -13.29 -16.00 -23.91
C LEU A 94 -14.29 -16.16 -25.07
N GLY A 95 -14.81 -15.04 -25.62
CA GLY A 95 -15.90 -15.01 -26.58
C GLY A 95 -17.27 -14.79 -25.95
N ASP A 96 -18.32 -14.93 -26.75
CA ASP A 96 -19.71 -14.73 -26.33
C ASP A 96 -20.20 -15.88 -25.43
N TYR A 97 -21.07 -15.56 -24.47
CA TYR A 97 -21.77 -16.49 -23.57
C TYR A 97 -23.13 -15.92 -23.17
N GLU A 98 -24.08 -16.82 -22.84
CA GLU A 98 -25.44 -16.44 -22.46
C GLU A 98 -25.71 -16.67 -20.97
N THR A 99 -25.12 -17.70 -20.36
CA THR A 99 -25.38 -18.13 -18.98
C THR A 99 -24.12 -18.18 -18.14
N ALA A 100 -24.28 -18.14 -16.81
CA ALA A 100 -23.19 -18.31 -15.86
C ALA A 100 -22.51 -19.69 -15.98
N GLU A 101 -23.30 -20.72 -16.27
CA GLU A 101 -22.76 -22.08 -16.47
C GLU A 101 -21.89 -22.16 -17.74
N GLU A 102 -22.33 -21.52 -18.83
CA GLU A 102 -21.52 -21.40 -20.05
C GLU A 102 -20.22 -20.64 -19.81
N LEU A 103 -20.27 -19.53 -19.07
CA LEU A 103 -19.10 -18.76 -18.70
C LEU A 103 -18.10 -19.62 -17.90
N LYS A 104 -18.57 -20.43 -16.95
CA LYS A 104 -17.74 -21.37 -16.20
C LYS A 104 -17.11 -22.43 -17.12
N LYS A 105 -17.89 -23.01 -18.03
CA LYS A 105 -17.38 -23.96 -19.04
C LYS A 105 -16.36 -23.32 -19.98
N LEU A 106 -16.54 -22.05 -20.37
CA LEU A 106 -15.59 -21.32 -21.20
C LEU A 106 -14.27 -21.10 -20.44
N HIS A 107 -14.31 -20.67 -19.17
CA HIS A 107 -13.09 -20.56 -18.36
C HIS A 107 -12.34 -21.88 -18.29
N ALA A 108 -13.03 -22.97 -17.98
CA ALA A 108 -12.43 -24.30 -17.89
C ALA A 108 -11.81 -24.79 -19.21
N ARG A 109 -12.45 -24.48 -20.35
CA ARG A 109 -11.98 -24.85 -21.69
C ARG A 109 -10.80 -24.00 -22.14
N GLU A 110 -10.83 -22.71 -21.91
CA GLU A 110 -9.83 -21.77 -22.46
C GLU A 110 -8.59 -21.62 -21.58
N PHE A 111 -8.67 -21.85 -20.27
CA PHE A 111 -7.52 -21.69 -19.37
C PHE A 111 -6.30 -22.55 -19.77
N PRO A 112 -6.41 -23.87 -20.03
CA PRO A 112 -5.25 -24.67 -20.46
C PRO A 112 -4.64 -24.21 -21.78
N LYS A 113 -5.47 -23.69 -22.69
CA LYS A 113 -5.01 -23.13 -23.98
C LYS A 113 -4.25 -21.83 -23.76
N PHE A 114 -4.80 -20.94 -22.90
CA PHE A 114 -4.16 -19.68 -22.51
C PHE A 114 -2.77 -19.94 -21.92
N VAL A 115 -2.64 -20.84 -20.94
CA VAL A 115 -1.35 -21.13 -20.29
C VAL A 115 -0.33 -21.61 -21.34
N LYS A 116 -0.69 -22.57 -22.19
CA LYS A 116 0.21 -23.10 -23.23
C LYS A 116 0.63 -22.04 -24.26
N ALA A 117 -0.33 -21.21 -24.72
CA ALA A 117 -0.05 -20.14 -25.65
C ALA A 117 0.88 -19.07 -25.05
N ALA A 118 0.59 -18.63 -23.81
CA ALA A 118 1.39 -17.61 -23.13
C ALA A 118 2.81 -18.10 -22.80
N VAL A 119 2.99 -19.39 -22.49
CA VAL A 119 4.34 -20.00 -22.36
C VAL A 119 5.07 -20.00 -23.69
N LYS A 120 4.40 -20.38 -24.79
CA LYS A 120 4.99 -20.37 -26.14
C LYS A 120 5.42 -18.97 -26.59
N GLU A 121 4.65 -17.94 -26.21
CA GLU A 121 4.95 -16.52 -26.51
C GLU A 121 6.01 -15.92 -25.55
N GLY A 122 6.50 -16.68 -24.58
CA GLY A 122 7.48 -16.21 -23.58
C GLY A 122 6.94 -15.21 -22.56
N LEU A 123 5.62 -15.13 -22.40
CA LEU A 123 4.96 -14.29 -21.39
C LEU A 123 4.92 -14.98 -20.04
N LEU A 124 4.71 -16.29 -20.01
CA LEU A 124 4.72 -17.14 -18.82
C LEU A 124 5.99 -17.98 -18.73
N ASP A 125 6.36 -18.33 -17.51
CA ASP A 125 7.45 -19.26 -17.21
C ASP A 125 7.12 -20.65 -17.81
N LYS A 126 8.12 -21.30 -18.38
CA LYS A 126 7.99 -22.67 -18.93
C LYS A 126 7.46 -23.69 -17.94
N ARG A 127 7.74 -23.51 -16.64
CA ARG A 127 7.23 -24.33 -15.53
C ARG A 127 5.70 -24.37 -15.43
N MET A 128 5.00 -23.40 -16.01
CA MET A 128 3.54 -23.36 -16.03
C MET A 128 2.92 -24.46 -16.92
N ALA A 129 3.68 -25.02 -17.87
CA ALA A 129 3.19 -26.02 -18.85
C ALA A 129 4.14 -27.22 -19.06
N ASP A 130 5.06 -27.49 -18.14
CA ASP A 130 6.04 -28.59 -18.24
C ASP A 130 5.52 -29.93 -17.69
N GLY A 131 4.27 -30.02 -17.27
CA GLY A 131 3.64 -31.23 -16.75
C GLY A 131 3.54 -31.32 -15.22
N ARG A 132 4.13 -30.38 -14.46
CA ARG A 132 4.01 -30.35 -12.99
C ARG A 132 2.61 -30.01 -12.49
N PHE A 133 1.80 -29.32 -13.31
CA PHE A 133 0.43 -28.95 -12.99
C PHE A 133 -0.56 -29.78 -13.80
N ASP A 134 -1.61 -30.28 -13.17
CA ASP A 134 -2.81 -30.75 -13.85
C ASP A 134 -3.69 -29.55 -14.25
N LEU A 135 -3.43 -29.04 -15.48
CA LEU A 135 -4.15 -27.87 -15.98
C LEU A 135 -5.66 -28.10 -16.13
N LYS A 136 -6.13 -29.37 -16.30
CA LYS A 136 -7.55 -29.67 -16.36
C LYS A 136 -8.21 -29.58 -14.98
N LYS A 137 -7.53 -30.09 -13.94
CA LYS A 137 -7.98 -29.98 -12.54
C LYS A 137 -8.02 -28.52 -12.12
N LEU A 138 -6.96 -27.74 -12.39
CA LEU A 138 -6.95 -26.29 -12.10
C LEU A 138 -8.07 -25.55 -12.83
N ALA A 139 -8.31 -25.86 -14.10
CA ALA A 139 -9.35 -25.24 -14.90
C ALA A 139 -10.77 -25.52 -14.37
N ALA A 140 -11.00 -26.70 -13.81
CA ALA A 140 -12.30 -27.08 -13.23
C ALA A 140 -12.63 -26.30 -11.94
N GLU A 141 -11.59 -25.84 -11.21
CA GLU A 141 -11.75 -25.05 -9.99
C GLU A 141 -12.06 -23.57 -10.25
N LEU A 142 -11.87 -23.07 -11.49
CA LEU A 142 -12.16 -21.68 -11.80
C LEU A 142 -13.64 -21.35 -11.62
N ASP A 143 -13.88 -20.33 -10.78
CA ASP A 143 -15.23 -19.89 -10.45
C ASP A 143 -15.44 -18.40 -10.76
N PRO A 144 -15.95 -18.05 -11.95
CA PRO A 144 -16.19 -16.67 -12.34
C PRO A 144 -17.26 -15.96 -11.49
N ALA A 145 -18.09 -16.69 -10.73
CA ALA A 145 -19.05 -16.07 -9.81
C ALA A 145 -18.36 -15.27 -8.69
N ARG A 146 -17.12 -15.64 -8.33
CA ARG A 146 -16.31 -14.91 -7.35
C ARG A 146 -15.89 -13.51 -7.81
N ASP A 147 -15.89 -13.24 -9.13
CA ASP A 147 -15.61 -11.91 -9.65
C ASP A 147 -16.66 -10.87 -9.21
N ASP A 148 -17.87 -11.33 -8.83
CA ASP A 148 -18.94 -10.50 -8.26
C ASP A 148 -18.62 -9.92 -6.87
N LEU A 149 -17.58 -10.40 -6.19
CA LEU A 149 -17.04 -9.79 -4.96
C LEU A 149 -16.35 -8.45 -5.22
N SER A 150 -15.91 -8.20 -6.45
CA SER A 150 -15.14 -7.02 -6.81
C SER A 150 -16.04 -5.80 -7.02
N LYS A 151 -15.62 -4.64 -6.50
CA LYS A 151 -16.14 -3.33 -6.89
C LYS A 151 -15.59 -2.93 -8.27
N TYR A 152 -16.21 -1.94 -8.92
CA TYR A 152 -15.79 -1.45 -10.25
C TYR A 152 -14.29 -1.11 -10.29
N LEU A 153 -13.80 -0.33 -9.32
CA LEU A 153 -12.39 0.06 -9.25
C LEU A 153 -11.45 -1.16 -9.09
N GLY A 154 -11.91 -2.21 -8.41
CA GLY A 154 -11.17 -3.48 -8.28
C GLY A 154 -10.98 -4.17 -9.62
N VAL A 155 -12.05 -4.28 -10.41
CA VAL A 155 -12.00 -4.84 -11.77
C VAL A 155 -11.10 -4.01 -12.69
N VAL A 156 -11.24 -2.67 -12.67
CA VAL A 156 -10.38 -1.74 -13.43
C VAL A 156 -8.91 -1.91 -13.05
N THR A 157 -8.62 -1.98 -11.75
CA THR A 157 -7.25 -2.13 -11.23
C THR A 157 -6.66 -3.47 -11.66
N ASN A 158 -7.40 -4.56 -11.55
CA ASN A 158 -6.94 -5.87 -12.00
C ASN A 158 -6.68 -5.88 -13.52
N LYS A 159 -7.65 -5.44 -14.31
CA LYS A 159 -7.55 -5.34 -15.77
C LYS A 159 -6.35 -4.51 -16.23
N ASN A 160 -6.14 -3.33 -15.64
CA ASN A 160 -5.18 -2.36 -16.17
C ASN A 160 -3.78 -2.51 -15.59
N ARG A 161 -3.63 -3.08 -14.41
CA ARG A 161 -2.35 -3.11 -13.67
C ARG A 161 -1.76 -4.50 -13.53
N TYR A 162 -2.59 -5.52 -13.32
CA TYR A 162 -2.14 -6.84 -12.92
C TYR A 162 -2.30 -7.93 -13.99
N ALA A 163 -3.36 -7.87 -14.81
CA ALA A 163 -3.57 -8.81 -15.89
C ALA A 163 -2.46 -8.73 -16.94
N LEU A 164 -2.04 -9.88 -17.46
CA LEU A 164 -1.13 -9.97 -18.58
C LEU A 164 -1.75 -9.37 -19.85
N ARG A 165 -0.89 -8.78 -20.68
CA ARG A 165 -1.30 -8.05 -21.88
C ARG A 165 -0.43 -8.42 -23.08
N LYS A 166 -1.01 -8.32 -24.28
CA LYS A 166 -0.28 -8.32 -25.54
C LYS A 166 0.53 -7.01 -25.69
N GLN A 167 1.44 -6.97 -26.64
CA GLN A 167 2.23 -5.77 -26.95
C GLN A 167 1.37 -4.55 -27.32
N ASN A 168 0.19 -4.77 -27.93
CA ASN A 168 -0.77 -3.71 -28.24
C ASN A 168 -1.57 -3.20 -27.01
N GLY A 169 -1.30 -3.73 -25.82
CA GLY A 169 -1.93 -3.32 -24.56
C GLY A 169 -3.23 -4.04 -24.21
N SER A 170 -3.78 -4.90 -25.08
CA SER A 170 -5.02 -5.62 -24.80
C SER A 170 -4.79 -6.73 -23.74
N PRO A 171 -5.69 -6.87 -22.76
CA PRO A 171 -5.58 -7.91 -21.73
C PRO A 171 -5.82 -9.29 -22.35
N ILE A 172 -5.13 -10.31 -21.80
CA ILE A 172 -5.28 -11.73 -22.18
C ILE A 172 -5.72 -12.61 -21.00
N GLU A 173 -5.96 -12.01 -19.83
CA GLU A 173 -6.40 -12.69 -18.62
C GLU A 173 -7.74 -12.13 -18.12
N THR A 174 -8.65 -13.02 -17.75
CA THR A 174 -9.77 -12.70 -16.87
C THR A 174 -9.26 -12.54 -15.42
N PRO A 175 -10.02 -11.97 -14.49
CA PRO A 175 -9.59 -11.93 -13.08
C PRO A 175 -9.30 -13.33 -12.52
N GLN A 176 -10.11 -14.34 -12.89
CA GLN A 176 -9.89 -15.73 -12.45
C GLN A 176 -8.59 -16.32 -13.02
N PHE A 177 -8.25 -16.03 -14.29
CA PHE A 177 -6.96 -16.43 -14.86
C PHE A 177 -5.79 -15.77 -14.16
N THR A 178 -5.92 -14.48 -13.79
CA THR A 178 -4.91 -13.75 -13.02
C THR A 178 -4.69 -14.39 -11.67
N HIS A 179 -5.75 -14.72 -10.91
CA HIS A 179 -5.64 -15.38 -9.61
C HIS A 179 -4.99 -16.76 -9.71
N MET A 180 -5.41 -17.58 -10.69
CA MET A 180 -4.84 -18.91 -10.89
C MET A 180 -3.38 -18.86 -11.35
N ARG A 181 -3.01 -17.92 -12.24
CA ARG A 181 -1.62 -17.72 -12.65
C ARG A 181 -0.72 -17.41 -11.45
N ILE A 182 -1.16 -16.50 -10.58
CA ILE A 182 -0.41 -16.13 -9.37
C ILE A 182 -0.27 -17.36 -8.45
N ALA A 183 -1.35 -18.10 -8.23
CA ALA A 183 -1.36 -19.29 -7.40
C ALA A 183 -0.39 -20.36 -7.92
N MET A 184 -0.45 -20.66 -9.22
CA MET A 184 0.51 -21.59 -9.86
C MET A 184 1.94 -21.08 -9.73
N GLY A 185 2.18 -19.81 -10.01
CA GLY A 185 3.50 -19.18 -9.94
C GLY A 185 4.14 -19.18 -8.57
N LEU A 186 3.36 -19.40 -7.50
CA LEU A 186 3.80 -19.48 -6.11
C LEU A 186 3.76 -20.91 -5.55
N SER A 187 3.46 -21.91 -6.40
CA SER A 187 3.34 -23.32 -5.99
C SER A 187 4.40 -24.22 -6.61
N TYR A 188 5.37 -23.68 -7.37
CA TYR A 188 6.34 -24.49 -8.14
C TYR A 188 7.11 -25.53 -7.32
N ASN A 189 7.41 -25.23 -6.06
CA ASN A 189 8.29 -26.02 -5.19
C ASN A 189 7.51 -26.90 -4.20
N GLU A 190 6.18 -26.89 -4.26
CA GLU A 190 5.35 -27.78 -3.44
C GLU A 190 5.43 -29.23 -3.94
N SER A 191 5.26 -30.18 -3.04
CA SER A 191 5.23 -31.62 -3.36
C SER A 191 4.05 -31.99 -4.27
N ASP A 192 2.89 -31.35 -4.09
CA ASP A 192 1.75 -31.35 -5.00
C ASP A 192 1.43 -29.90 -5.40
N PRO A 193 2.09 -29.39 -6.49
CA PRO A 193 1.88 -28.01 -6.94
C PRO A 193 0.44 -27.72 -7.36
N THR A 194 -0.28 -28.72 -7.87
CA THR A 194 -1.69 -28.55 -8.30
C THR A 194 -2.60 -28.30 -7.10
N THR A 195 -2.50 -29.10 -6.05
CA THR A 195 -3.33 -28.92 -4.84
C THR A 195 -2.99 -27.62 -4.13
N ALA A 196 -1.70 -27.26 -3.99
CA ALA A 196 -1.28 -25.98 -3.41
C ALA A 196 -1.79 -24.77 -4.22
N ALA A 197 -1.73 -24.83 -5.56
CA ALA A 197 -2.27 -23.78 -6.40
C ALA A 197 -3.79 -23.61 -6.23
N ILE A 198 -4.54 -24.69 -6.06
CA ILE A 198 -5.99 -24.63 -5.78
C ILE A 198 -6.25 -23.94 -4.44
N GLU A 199 -5.51 -24.29 -3.39
CA GLU A 199 -5.63 -23.66 -2.08
C GLU A 199 -5.37 -22.15 -2.15
N PHE A 200 -4.24 -21.74 -2.73
CA PHE A 200 -3.90 -20.32 -2.86
C PHE A 200 -4.88 -19.55 -3.76
N TYR A 201 -5.35 -20.18 -4.85
CA TYR A 201 -6.38 -19.63 -5.71
C TYR A 201 -7.68 -19.38 -4.95
N ASN A 202 -8.13 -20.33 -4.13
CA ASN A 202 -9.36 -20.22 -3.37
C ASN A 202 -9.34 -19.00 -2.43
N HIS A 203 -8.28 -18.83 -1.66
CA HIS A 203 -8.14 -17.66 -0.79
C HIS A 203 -8.07 -16.34 -1.58
N MET A 204 -7.27 -16.28 -2.65
CA MET A 204 -7.11 -15.05 -3.44
C MET A 204 -8.36 -14.68 -4.24
N SER A 205 -9.08 -15.66 -4.81
CA SER A 205 -10.29 -15.40 -5.60
C SER A 205 -11.50 -15.07 -4.73
N ASN A 206 -11.52 -15.53 -3.48
CA ASN A 206 -12.49 -15.10 -2.45
C ASN A 206 -12.10 -13.77 -1.79
N LEU A 207 -11.04 -13.10 -2.26
CA LEU A 207 -10.53 -11.83 -1.74
C LEU A 207 -10.20 -11.87 -0.23
N GLU A 208 -9.85 -13.02 0.31
CA GLU A 208 -9.48 -13.21 1.71
C GLU A 208 -8.12 -12.62 2.04
N TYR A 209 -7.18 -12.70 1.09
CA TYR A 209 -5.94 -11.95 1.10
C TYR A 209 -5.47 -11.60 -0.32
N VAL A 210 -4.63 -10.59 -0.40
CA VAL A 210 -4.09 -10.11 -1.67
C VAL A 210 -2.57 -9.99 -1.58
N PRO A 211 -1.81 -10.67 -2.46
CA PRO A 211 -0.35 -10.51 -2.55
C PRO A 211 0.05 -9.10 -2.98
N GLY A 212 1.24 -8.68 -2.57
CA GLY A 212 1.79 -7.38 -2.92
C GLY A 212 1.94 -7.15 -4.42
N GLY A 213 1.98 -5.88 -4.83
CA GLY A 213 1.86 -5.48 -6.24
C GLY A 213 2.90 -6.12 -7.17
N SER A 214 4.17 -6.24 -6.75
CA SER A 214 5.22 -6.87 -7.56
C SER A 214 4.96 -8.36 -7.79
N THR A 215 4.52 -9.06 -6.75
CA THR A 215 4.12 -10.47 -6.81
C THR A 215 2.95 -10.65 -7.78
N ARG A 216 1.91 -9.81 -7.69
CA ARG A 216 0.75 -9.90 -8.60
C ARG A 216 1.11 -9.69 -10.06
N VAL A 217 2.03 -8.76 -10.35
CA VAL A 217 2.48 -8.48 -11.73
C VAL A 217 3.33 -9.61 -12.29
N ASN A 218 4.25 -10.17 -11.51
CA ASN A 218 5.35 -11.00 -12.02
C ASN A 218 5.19 -12.50 -11.73
N ALA A 219 4.35 -12.93 -10.76
CA ALA A 219 4.20 -14.34 -10.43
C ALA A 219 3.67 -15.15 -11.63
N GLY A 220 4.30 -16.28 -11.92
CA GLY A 220 4.04 -17.10 -13.09
C GLY A 220 4.59 -16.54 -14.40
N GLY A 221 5.12 -15.31 -14.42
CA GLY A 221 5.74 -14.70 -15.60
C GLY A 221 7.17 -15.19 -15.86
N SER A 222 7.68 -14.90 -17.05
CA SER A 222 9.03 -15.26 -17.49
C SER A 222 10.15 -14.48 -16.78
N PHE A 223 9.82 -13.39 -16.08
CA PHE A 223 10.75 -12.63 -15.25
C PHE A 223 10.20 -12.53 -13.82
N PRO A 224 10.50 -13.51 -12.95
CA PRO A 224 9.87 -13.64 -11.65
C PRO A 224 10.58 -12.82 -10.56
N GLN A 225 10.74 -11.50 -10.72
CA GLN A 225 11.07 -10.63 -9.60
C GLN A 225 9.82 -10.39 -8.76
N LEU A 226 9.61 -11.19 -7.73
CA LEU A 226 8.40 -11.25 -6.94
C LEU A 226 8.46 -10.38 -5.69
N SER A 227 9.67 -10.16 -5.14
CA SER A 227 9.88 -9.38 -3.92
C SER A 227 9.39 -7.93 -4.08
N ASN A 228 8.73 -7.44 -3.03
CA ASN A 228 8.07 -6.13 -3.06
C ASN A 228 9.01 -4.99 -2.66
N CYS A 229 9.89 -5.25 -1.68
CA CYS A 229 10.72 -4.24 -1.04
C CYS A 229 12.19 -4.66 -1.04
N PHE A 230 13.07 -3.66 -1.26
CA PHE A 230 14.53 -3.79 -1.26
C PHE A 230 15.12 -2.67 -0.41
N LEU A 231 16.07 -3.01 0.46
CA LEU A 231 16.73 -2.08 1.36
C LEU A 231 18.24 -2.14 1.11
N LEU A 232 18.81 -1.00 0.68
CA LEU A 232 20.21 -0.84 0.34
C LEU A 232 20.86 0.16 1.28
N ASN A 233 22.07 -0.11 1.75
CA ASN A 233 22.89 0.85 2.46
C ASN A 233 24.10 1.20 1.62
N VAL A 234 24.47 2.49 1.53
CA VAL A 234 25.57 2.99 0.70
C VAL A 234 26.76 3.24 1.61
N ASP A 235 27.86 2.55 1.36
CA ASP A 235 29.12 2.76 2.06
C ASP A 235 29.93 3.92 1.42
N ASP A 236 30.87 4.50 2.19
CA ASP A 236 31.65 5.69 1.79
C ASP A 236 32.77 5.36 0.81
N ASP A 237 32.45 4.73 -0.29
CA ASP A 237 33.33 4.43 -1.40
C ASP A 237 32.63 4.55 -2.77
N MET A 238 33.38 4.82 -3.81
CA MET A 238 32.84 5.08 -5.16
C MET A 238 32.17 3.87 -5.78
N GLU A 239 32.65 2.65 -5.49
CA GLU A 239 32.08 1.41 -6.01
C GLU A 239 30.70 1.18 -5.41
N SER A 240 30.54 1.36 -4.10
CA SER A 240 29.24 1.26 -3.39
C SER A 240 28.23 2.29 -3.90
N ILE A 241 28.66 3.53 -4.12
CA ILE A 241 27.82 4.60 -4.67
C ILE A 241 27.37 4.27 -6.10
N ALA A 242 28.28 3.87 -6.98
CA ALA A 242 27.97 3.51 -8.37
C ALA A 242 27.02 2.28 -8.42
N LYS A 243 27.31 1.28 -7.57
CA LYS A 243 26.49 0.08 -7.41
C LYS A 243 25.06 0.43 -6.98
N ALA A 244 24.87 1.33 -6.03
CA ALA A 244 23.56 1.74 -5.56
C ALA A 244 22.71 2.35 -6.70
N VAL A 245 23.30 3.15 -7.59
CA VAL A 245 22.60 3.69 -8.77
C VAL A 245 22.20 2.57 -9.73
N ARG A 246 23.13 1.65 -10.05
CA ARG A 246 22.86 0.49 -10.90
C ARG A 246 21.74 -0.37 -10.34
N ASP A 247 21.80 -0.72 -9.06
CA ASP A 247 20.85 -1.62 -8.40
C ASP A 247 19.47 -0.96 -8.30
N THR A 248 19.42 0.35 -8.04
CA THR A 248 18.16 1.13 -8.11
C THR A 248 17.47 0.99 -9.45
N MET A 249 18.21 1.07 -10.56
CA MET A 249 17.65 0.92 -11.91
C MET A 249 17.08 -0.49 -12.13
N TRP A 250 17.79 -1.54 -11.71
CA TRP A 250 17.33 -2.92 -11.88
C TRP A 250 16.10 -3.23 -11.02
N ILE A 251 16.09 -2.82 -9.75
CA ILE A 251 14.95 -3.03 -8.85
C ILE A 251 13.70 -2.30 -9.37
N ALA A 252 13.87 -1.02 -9.76
CA ALA A 252 12.77 -0.22 -10.31
C ALA A 252 12.23 -0.81 -11.61
N LYS A 253 13.09 -1.35 -12.50
CA LYS A 253 12.68 -2.10 -13.69
C LYS A 253 11.83 -3.32 -13.36
N GLY A 254 12.14 -4.03 -12.26
CA GLY A 254 11.38 -5.17 -11.75
C GLY A 254 10.14 -4.81 -10.94
N THR A 255 9.79 -3.53 -10.79
CA THR A 255 8.66 -3.01 -9.98
C THR A 255 8.83 -3.06 -8.46
N GLY A 256 10.04 -3.33 -7.94
CA GLY A 256 10.37 -3.29 -6.52
C GLY A 256 10.31 -1.87 -5.95
N GLY A 257 9.89 -1.71 -4.69
CA GLY A 257 10.04 -0.50 -3.90
C GLY A 257 11.40 -0.47 -3.21
N ILE A 258 12.02 0.70 -3.05
CA ILE A 258 13.42 0.80 -2.63
C ILE A 258 13.55 1.72 -1.42
N GLY A 259 14.26 1.26 -0.37
CA GLY A 259 14.83 2.10 0.68
C GLY A 259 16.34 2.20 0.49
N ILE A 260 16.92 3.40 0.62
CA ILE A 260 18.36 3.63 0.41
C ILE A 260 18.92 4.49 1.53
N GLY A 261 19.89 3.97 2.28
CA GLY A 261 20.57 4.68 3.36
C GLY A 261 21.84 5.41 2.89
N PHE A 262 21.98 6.67 3.28
CA PHE A 262 23.14 7.51 2.91
C PHE A 262 23.90 8.04 4.13
N THR A 263 23.57 7.59 5.34
CA THR A 263 24.19 8.10 6.58
C THR A 263 25.70 7.88 6.63
N LYS A 264 26.20 6.78 6.04
CA LYS A 264 27.62 6.43 6.11
C LYS A 264 28.54 7.30 5.23
N LEU A 265 28.00 8.05 4.26
CA LEU A 265 28.78 8.89 3.38
C LEU A 265 29.33 10.09 4.14
N ARG A 266 30.65 10.36 3.95
CA ARG A 266 31.32 11.52 4.53
C ARG A 266 30.64 12.83 4.19
N ALA A 267 30.73 13.80 5.09
CA ALA A 267 30.15 15.11 4.90
C ALA A 267 30.84 15.94 3.79
N ALA A 268 30.13 16.97 3.33
CA ALA A 268 30.75 17.99 2.48
C ALA A 268 31.90 18.69 3.21
N GLY A 269 33.02 18.96 2.52
CA GLY A 269 34.25 19.50 3.10
C GLY A 269 35.17 18.46 3.74
N SER A 270 34.73 17.19 3.86
CA SER A 270 35.61 16.11 4.33
C SER A 270 36.74 15.83 3.34
N PRO A 271 37.98 15.54 3.80
CA PRO A 271 39.13 15.32 2.91
C PRO A 271 38.96 13.99 2.16
N VAL A 272 39.27 14.06 0.86
CA VAL A 272 39.42 12.90 -0.02
C VAL A 272 40.92 12.69 -0.24
N LYS A 273 41.54 11.78 0.53
CA LYS A 273 43.00 11.57 0.57
C LYS A 273 43.59 11.18 -0.81
N THR A 274 42.86 10.41 -1.61
CA THR A 274 43.31 9.90 -2.91
C THR A 274 43.52 10.99 -3.96
N THR A 275 42.75 12.07 -3.90
CA THR A 275 42.77 13.18 -4.85
C THR A 275 43.29 14.48 -4.22
N ASN A 276 43.53 14.51 -2.91
CA ASN A 276 43.90 15.70 -2.13
C ASN A 276 42.90 16.87 -2.32
N THR A 277 41.58 16.51 -2.30
CA THR A 277 40.47 17.44 -2.49
C THR A 277 39.46 17.29 -1.34
N GLU A 278 38.38 18.06 -1.36
CA GLU A 278 37.27 17.95 -0.42
C GLU A 278 36.05 17.23 -1.05
N SER A 279 35.31 16.52 -0.22
CA SER A 279 34.07 15.84 -0.60
C SER A 279 32.94 16.85 -0.86
N THR A 280 32.09 16.56 -1.84
CA THR A 280 30.85 17.30 -2.08
C THR A 280 29.69 16.85 -1.14
N GLY A 281 29.95 15.84 -0.32
CA GLY A 281 28.95 15.25 0.57
C GLY A 281 27.92 14.35 -0.13
N PRO A 282 26.89 13.87 0.60
CA PRO A 282 25.95 12.86 0.08
C PRO A 282 24.90 13.41 -0.88
N ILE A 283 24.58 14.70 -0.85
CA ILE A 283 23.43 15.29 -1.57
C ILE A 283 23.49 15.09 -3.09
N PRO A 284 24.64 15.33 -3.79
CA PRO A 284 24.74 15.09 -5.23
C PRO A 284 24.50 13.62 -5.60
N PHE A 285 24.93 12.67 -4.78
CA PHE A 285 24.70 11.23 -5.01
C PHE A 285 23.23 10.85 -4.81
N MET A 286 22.53 11.44 -3.86
CA MET A 286 21.07 11.30 -3.72
C MET A 286 20.34 11.80 -4.97
N LYS A 287 20.85 12.88 -5.61
CA LYS A 287 20.31 13.39 -6.87
C LYS A 287 20.52 12.41 -8.02
N MET A 288 21.63 11.68 -8.06
CA MET A 288 21.84 10.61 -9.05
C MET A 288 20.79 9.51 -8.92
N ILE A 289 20.43 9.08 -7.70
CA ILE A 289 19.35 8.12 -7.46
C ILE A 289 18.01 8.68 -7.98
N ASP A 290 17.67 9.93 -7.66
CA ASP A 290 16.44 10.60 -8.14
C ASP A 290 16.36 10.58 -9.69
N THR A 291 17.45 10.86 -10.37
CA THR A 291 17.53 10.86 -11.83
C THR A 291 17.45 9.43 -12.42
N ALA A 292 18.07 8.44 -11.76
CA ALA A 292 17.99 7.05 -12.17
C ALA A 292 16.54 6.51 -12.09
N LEU A 293 15.81 6.85 -11.05
CA LEU A 293 14.38 6.51 -10.90
C LEU A 293 13.53 7.08 -12.03
N PHE A 294 13.76 8.34 -12.40
CA PHE A 294 13.08 8.97 -13.53
C PHE A 294 13.36 8.24 -14.84
N ALA A 295 14.63 7.92 -15.10
CA ALA A 295 15.07 7.30 -16.36
C ALA A 295 14.43 5.92 -16.61
N VAL A 296 14.21 5.11 -15.54
CA VAL A 296 13.67 3.75 -15.65
C VAL A 296 12.18 3.66 -15.41
N SER A 297 11.49 4.79 -15.26
CA SER A 297 10.03 4.80 -15.05
C SER A 297 9.29 4.22 -16.25
N ARG A 298 8.43 3.23 -16.00
CA ARG A 298 7.60 2.59 -17.04
C ARG A 298 6.32 3.40 -17.24
N LYS A 299 6.19 4.12 -18.37
CA LYS A 299 4.95 4.82 -18.72
C LYS A 299 3.74 3.87 -18.65
N GLY A 300 2.73 4.23 -17.86
CA GLY A 300 1.45 3.53 -17.79
C GLY A 300 1.39 2.30 -16.88
N LYS A 301 2.53 1.79 -16.31
CA LYS A 301 2.51 0.64 -15.38
C LYS A 301 2.91 1.01 -13.94
N LYS A 302 4.13 1.44 -13.72
CA LYS A 302 4.63 1.86 -12.40
C LYS A 302 5.83 2.76 -12.57
N ALA A 303 5.85 3.94 -11.93
CA ALA A 303 7.03 4.76 -11.82
C ALA A 303 8.05 4.09 -10.87
N GLY A 304 9.35 4.26 -11.15
CA GLY A 304 10.39 3.93 -10.18
C GLY A 304 10.22 4.79 -8.93
N ALA A 305 10.31 4.19 -7.74
CA ALA A 305 10.12 4.90 -6.49
C ALA A 305 11.09 4.39 -5.42
N ALA A 306 11.70 5.32 -4.70
CA ALA A 306 12.58 5.05 -3.57
C ALA A 306 12.32 6.02 -2.43
N ALA A 307 12.71 5.63 -1.21
CA ALA A 307 12.85 6.50 -0.07
C ALA A 307 14.33 6.55 0.34
N ILE A 308 14.86 7.76 0.47
CA ILE A 308 16.23 8.01 0.90
C ILE A 308 16.19 8.26 2.41
N TYR A 309 17.07 7.57 3.14
CA TYR A 309 17.18 7.62 4.60
C TYR A 309 18.49 8.27 5.03
N MET A 310 18.40 9.08 6.08
CA MET A 310 19.55 9.67 6.76
C MET A 310 19.26 9.79 8.26
N GLU A 311 20.26 9.51 9.10
CA GLU A 311 20.20 9.78 10.53
C GLU A 311 20.41 11.27 10.79
N ASN A 312 19.69 11.79 11.77
CA ASN A 312 19.62 13.23 12.02
C ASN A 312 20.83 13.84 12.75
N TRP A 313 21.89 13.05 12.99
CA TRP A 313 23.17 13.53 13.51
C TRP A 313 24.21 13.77 12.42
N HIS A 314 23.91 13.47 11.13
CA HIS A 314 24.80 13.70 10.01
C HIS A 314 25.00 15.20 9.75
N LEU A 315 26.24 15.64 9.50
CA LEU A 315 26.58 17.05 9.31
C LEU A 315 25.83 17.73 8.15
N ASN A 316 25.46 17.01 7.09
CA ASN A 316 24.63 17.53 5.98
C ASN A 316 23.11 17.34 6.20
N PHE A 317 22.67 17.11 7.41
CA PHE A 317 21.27 16.80 7.68
C PHE A 317 20.29 17.92 7.29
N ASP A 318 20.67 19.17 7.46
CA ASP A 318 19.85 20.32 7.07
C ASP A 318 19.58 20.36 5.56
N GLN A 319 20.61 20.06 4.75
CA GLN A 319 20.45 19.94 3.30
C GLN A 319 19.56 18.75 2.92
N PHE A 320 19.62 17.65 3.68
CA PHE A 320 18.75 16.49 3.50
C PHE A 320 17.27 16.82 3.77
N VAL A 321 16.97 17.58 4.82
CA VAL A 321 15.60 18.03 5.15
C VAL A 321 15.02 18.85 4.01
N ASP A 322 15.85 19.63 3.30
CA ASP A 322 15.42 20.51 2.21
C ASP A 322 15.27 19.79 0.86
N LEU A 323 15.65 18.51 0.72
CA LEU A 323 15.60 17.78 -0.55
C LEU A 323 14.24 17.81 -1.26
N ARG A 324 13.14 17.80 -0.52
CA ARG A 324 11.77 17.80 -1.06
C ARG A 324 11.12 19.17 -1.16
N GLN A 325 11.82 20.25 -0.81
CA GLN A 325 11.31 21.62 -0.95
C GLN A 325 11.00 21.95 -2.42
N ASN A 326 9.95 22.72 -2.65
CA ASN A 326 9.53 23.13 -4.01
C ASN A 326 10.37 24.26 -4.61
N SER A 327 11.11 24.99 -3.76
CA SER A 327 11.98 26.11 -4.11
C SER A 327 13.46 25.75 -3.93
N GLY A 328 14.35 26.62 -4.42
CA GLY A 328 15.80 26.49 -4.33
C GLY A 328 16.41 25.81 -5.57
N ASP A 329 17.72 25.52 -5.50
CA ASP A 329 18.47 24.92 -6.60
C ASP A 329 17.94 23.53 -6.97
N PRO A 330 17.48 23.29 -8.22
CA PRO A 330 16.99 22.01 -8.68
C PRO A 330 17.99 20.86 -8.58
N TYR A 331 19.30 21.15 -8.63
CA TYR A 331 20.35 20.15 -8.47
C TYR A 331 20.48 19.62 -7.04
N LEU A 332 19.98 20.38 -6.07
CA LEU A 332 19.94 20.03 -4.65
C LEU A 332 18.53 19.55 -4.20
N ARG A 333 17.66 19.15 -5.14
CA ARG A 333 16.29 18.72 -4.86
C ARG A 333 15.98 17.37 -5.50
N THR A 334 15.19 16.55 -4.82
CA THR A 334 14.62 15.30 -5.37
C THR A 334 13.15 15.50 -5.73
N ARG A 335 12.70 14.83 -6.80
CA ARG A 335 11.29 14.89 -7.27
C ARG A 335 10.64 13.50 -7.31
N PHE A 336 11.42 12.46 -7.54
CA PHE A 336 10.99 11.07 -7.64
C PHE A 336 11.34 10.25 -6.40
N ALA A 337 12.44 10.58 -5.72
CA ALA A 337 12.80 9.98 -4.45
C ALA A 337 12.15 10.71 -3.29
N ASN A 338 11.51 9.96 -2.40
CA ASN A 338 11.00 10.41 -1.10
C ASN A 338 12.14 10.46 -0.07
N THR A 339 11.88 11.05 1.09
CA THR A 339 12.86 11.09 2.18
C THR A 339 12.26 10.64 3.50
N ALA A 340 13.06 9.99 4.34
CA ALA A 340 12.70 9.62 5.70
C ALA A 340 13.90 9.80 6.63
N VAL A 341 13.65 10.26 7.85
CA VAL A 341 14.66 10.46 8.87
C VAL A 341 14.70 9.28 9.84
N PHE A 342 15.92 8.82 10.19
CA PHE A 342 16.15 7.77 11.15
C PHE A 342 16.62 8.38 12.47
N ILE A 343 15.77 8.35 13.52
CA ILE A 343 15.89 9.13 14.75
C ILE A 343 16.24 8.22 15.93
N SER A 344 17.27 8.58 16.71
CA SER A 344 17.64 7.88 17.92
C SER A 344 16.82 8.31 19.17
N ASP A 345 16.76 7.45 20.18
CA ASP A 345 16.15 7.77 21.48
C ASP A 345 16.94 8.89 22.21
N GLU A 346 18.26 8.97 22.04
CA GLU A 346 19.09 10.04 22.60
C GLU A 346 18.64 11.42 22.07
N PHE A 347 18.32 11.52 20.76
CA PHE A 347 17.78 12.76 20.21
C PHE A 347 16.42 13.12 20.83
N MET A 348 15.49 12.16 20.90
CA MET A 348 14.16 12.41 21.46
C MET A 348 14.24 12.81 22.95
N LYS A 349 15.13 12.19 23.71
CA LYS A 349 15.39 12.57 25.12
C LYS A 349 15.92 14.00 25.23
N ARG A 350 16.78 14.45 24.29
CA ARG A 350 17.29 15.83 24.24
C ARG A 350 16.21 16.83 23.80
N VAL A 351 15.33 16.45 22.91
CA VAL A 351 14.15 17.26 22.53
C VAL A 351 13.26 17.52 23.75
N GLU A 352 13.00 16.49 24.58
CA GLU A 352 12.20 16.63 25.80
C GLU A 352 12.86 17.52 26.86
N LYS A 353 14.21 17.39 27.01
CA LYS A 353 14.99 18.13 28.00
C LYS A 353 15.50 19.48 27.52
N ASP A 354 15.15 19.87 26.28
CA ASP A 354 15.59 21.10 25.64
C ASP A 354 17.13 21.26 25.62
N GLN A 355 17.84 20.20 25.25
CA GLN A 355 19.30 20.13 25.18
C GLN A 355 19.79 20.28 23.75
N ASP A 356 21.12 20.53 23.62
CA ASP A 356 21.76 20.61 22.32
C ASP A 356 21.93 19.23 21.66
N TRP A 357 21.90 19.24 20.33
CA TRP A 357 22.19 18.13 19.44
C TRP A 357 23.41 18.45 18.58
N TYR A 358 24.34 17.54 18.50
CA TYR A 358 25.58 17.69 17.73
C TYR A 358 25.48 16.95 16.42
N LEU A 359 25.96 17.57 15.36
CA LEU A 359 26.06 17.00 14.03
C LEU A 359 27.51 16.64 13.75
N PHE A 360 27.74 15.42 13.23
CA PHE A 360 29.06 14.87 13.01
C PHE A 360 29.28 14.46 11.55
N ASP A 361 30.56 14.44 11.15
CA ASP A 361 30.99 13.79 9.93
C ASP A 361 31.13 12.27 10.17
N PRO A 362 30.42 11.40 9.42
CA PRO A 362 30.56 9.95 9.56
C PRO A 362 31.99 9.44 9.37
N ALA A 363 32.82 10.14 8.59
CA ALA A 363 34.23 9.79 8.43
C ALA A 363 35.06 9.92 9.73
N GLU A 364 34.60 10.74 10.68
CA GLU A 364 35.21 10.91 12.00
C GLU A 364 34.50 10.15 13.10
N THR A 365 33.26 9.70 12.88
CA THR A 365 32.39 8.98 13.82
C THR A 365 31.77 7.70 13.20
N PRO A 366 32.57 6.80 12.58
CA PRO A 366 32.08 5.75 11.71
C PRO A 366 31.24 4.67 12.41
N ASP A 367 31.41 4.49 13.71
CA ASP A 367 30.70 3.48 14.51
C ASP A 367 29.29 3.91 14.90
N LEU A 368 28.93 5.19 14.86
CA LEU A 368 27.58 5.66 15.24
C LEU A 368 26.47 5.04 14.39
N THR A 369 26.73 4.74 13.13
CA THR A 369 25.74 4.10 12.26
C THR A 369 25.39 2.69 12.71
N GLU A 370 26.34 1.97 13.31
CA GLU A 370 26.18 0.56 13.71
C GLU A 370 25.56 0.42 15.11
N LEU A 371 25.58 1.48 15.92
CA LEU A 371 25.11 1.48 17.31
C LEU A 371 23.65 1.95 17.42
N TYR A 372 22.96 1.46 18.46
CA TYR A 372 21.59 1.89 18.81
C TYR A 372 21.36 1.76 20.32
N GLY A 373 20.26 2.36 20.84
CA GLY A 373 19.90 2.28 22.24
C GLY A 373 20.92 2.93 23.17
N GLU A 374 21.20 2.26 24.30
CA GLU A 374 22.16 2.74 25.31
C GLU A 374 23.59 2.84 24.76
N GLU A 375 24.00 1.90 23.88
CA GLU A 375 25.34 1.91 23.27
C GLU A 375 25.55 3.13 22.37
N PHE A 376 24.56 3.46 21.53
CA PHE A 376 24.56 4.69 20.74
C PHE A 376 24.65 5.92 21.65
N SER A 377 23.81 5.99 22.69
CA SER A 377 23.76 7.14 23.61
C SER A 377 25.08 7.35 24.33
N ALA A 378 25.75 6.28 24.76
CA ALA A 378 27.06 6.36 25.41
C ALA A 378 28.13 6.87 24.43
N ARG A 379 28.22 6.28 23.25
CA ARG A 379 29.22 6.62 22.24
C ARG A 379 29.02 8.03 21.67
N TYR A 380 27.78 8.43 21.47
CA TYR A 380 27.43 9.79 21.04
C TYR A 380 27.93 10.85 22.04
N LYS A 381 27.77 10.61 23.36
CA LYS A 381 28.28 11.50 24.41
C LYS A 381 29.81 11.54 24.46
N GLU A 382 30.51 10.45 24.11
CA GLU A 382 31.94 10.44 23.96
C GLU A 382 32.39 11.33 22.80
N TYR A 383 31.73 11.26 21.64
CA TYR A 383 32.00 12.11 20.50
C TYR A 383 31.74 13.60 20.80
N ILE A 384 30.72 13.93 21.59
CA ILE A 384 30.52 15.30 22.09
C ILE A 384 31.73 15.77 22.87
N LYS A 385 32.24 14.97 23.82
CA LYS A 385 33.45 15.34 24.60
C LYS A 385 34.68 15.49 23.70
N MET A 386 34.82 14.66 22.67
CA MET A 386 35.91 14.76 21.71
C MET A 386 35.83 16.05 20.87
N ALA A 387 34.60 16.41 20.42
CA ALA A 387 34.34 17.62 19.69
C ALA A 387 34.69 18.87 20.52
N GLU A 388 34.18 18.94 21.76
CA GLU A 388 34.43 20.04 22.69
C GLU A 388 35.92 20.15 23.10
N ALA A 389 36.64 19.04 23.10
CA ALA A 389 38.09 19.01 23.34
C ALA A 389 38.94 19.30 22.07
N GLY A 390 38.33 19.66 20.92
CA GLY A 390 39.01 19.93 19.66
C GLY A 390 39.65 18.71 18.99
N LYS A 391 39.23 17.50 19.30
CA LYS A 391 39.74 16.24 18.75
C LYS A 391 39.03 15.81 17.46
N LEU A 392 37.87 16.38 17.14
CA LEU A 392 37.20 16.25 15.87
C LEU A 392 37.40 17.49 15.04
N ARG A 393 37.66 17.31 13.74
CA ARG A 393 37.93 18.40 12.83
C ARG A 393 36.72 19.26 12.55
N THR A 394 35.58 18.62 12.34
CA THR A 394 34.36 19.30 11.93
C THR A 394 33.13 18.72 12.67
N PHE A 395 32.40 19.59 13.31
CA PHE A 395 31.09 19.28 13.89
C PHE A 395 30.23 20.55 13.91
N ASP A 396 28.93 20.39 14.07
CA ASP A 396 28.01 21.51 14.31
C ASP A 396 27.15 21.22 15.54
N LYS A 397 26.49 22.24 16.06
CA LYS A 397 25.69 22.18 17.28
C LYS A 397 24.41 22.97 17.14
N VAL A 398 23.26 22.32 17.32
CA VAL A 398 21.93 22.92 17.20
C VAL A 398 21.05 22.54 18.41
N PRO A 399 20.09 23.35 18.85
CA PRO A 399 19.12 22.93 19.86
C PRO A 399 18.28 21.77 19.29
N ALA A 400 18.20 20.62 20.00
CA ALA A 400 17.48 19.43 19.53
C ALA A 400 16.02 19.71 19.22
N ARG A 401 15.35 20.50 20.06
CA ARG A 401 13.94 20.90 19.84
C ARG A 401 13.76 21.73 18.57
N GLN A 402 14.72 22.60 18.25
CA GLN A 402 14.69 23.42 17.04
C GLN A 402 14.87 22.53 15.80
N GLN A 403 15.82 21.60 15.82
CA GLN A 403 15.98 20.64 14.73
C GLN A 403 14.71 19.79 14.54
N PHE A 404 14.09 19.31 15.62
CA PHE A 404 12.84 18.55 15.52
C PHE A 404 11.70 19.37 14.93
N LYS A 405 11.55 20.63 15.35
CA LYS A 405 10.60 21.58 14.73
C LYS A 405 10.89 21.80 13.24
N ARG A 406 12.15 21.89 12.82
CA ARG A 406 12.55 22.02 11.40
C ARG A 406 12.12 20.79 10.60
N ILE A 407 12.35 19.57 11.11
CA ILE A 407 11.88 18.31 10.50
C ILE A 407 10.36 18.36 10.32
N LEU A 408 9.62 18.69 11.36
CA LEU A 408 8.15 18.73 11.37
C LEU A 408 7.58 19.83 10.47
N THR A 409 8.26 20.98 10.35
CA THR A 409 7.90 22.05 9.42
C THR A 409 8.06 21.60 7.97
N SER A 410 9.16 20.90 7.65
CA SER A 410 9.35 20.33 6.32
C SER A 410 8.30 19.24 6.03
N LEU A 411 8.03 18.38 7.01
CA LEU A 411 6.98 17.35 6.92
C LEU A 411 5.60 17.97 6.65
N GLN A 412 5.24 19.05 7.34
CA GLN A 412 3.99 19.78 7.11
C GLN A 412 3.92 20.36 5.70
N ALA A 413 5.02 20.95 5.21
CA ALA A 413 5.05 21.63 3.92
C ALA A 413 5.10 20.67 2.71
N THR A 414 5.77 19.52 2.84
CA THR A 414 6.10 18.63 1.72
C THR A 414 5.67 17.18 1.94
N SER A 415 5.08 16.86 3.08
CA SER A 415 4.83 15.48 3.56
C SER A 415 6.12 14.65 3.71
N HIS A 416 7.29 15.30 3.84
CA HIS A 416 8.62 14.68 3.99
C HIS A 416 9.54 15.54 4.88
N PRO A 417 10.53 14.93 5.52
CA PRO A 417 10.84 13.50 5.61
C PRO A 417 9.88 12.77 6.56
N TRP A 418 9.61 11.49 6.31
CA TRP A 418 8.85 10.65 7.25
C TRP A 418 9.71 10.34 8.48
N LEU A 419 9.05 10.15 9.64
CA LEU A 419 9.75 9.88 10.89
C LEU A 419 9.79 8.38 11.16
N THR A 420 11.01 7.88 11.42
CA THR A 420 11.27 6.50 11.82
C THR A 420 12.25 6.49 13.00
N TRP A 421 12.03 5.61 13.98
CA TRP A 421 12.78 5.60 15.24
C TRP A 421 13.76 4.42 15.29
N LYS A 422 15.05 4.74 15.12
CA LYS A 422 16.17 3.78 15.02
C LYS A 422 16.18 2.80 16.18
N ASP A 423 16.12 3.31 17.42
CA ASP A 423 16.27 2.48 18.61
C ASP A 423 15.01 1.63 18.85
N THR A 424 13.81 2.18 18.62
CA THR A 424 12.58 1.38 18.68
C THR A 424 12.62 0.22 17.70
N ILE A 425 13.12 0.44 16.48
CA ILE A 425 13.24 -0.58 15.44
C ILE A 425 14.25 -1.65 15.87
N ASN A 426 15.48 -1.26 16.22
CA ASN A 426 16.58 -2.19 16.47
C ASN A 426 16.44 -2.93 17.80
N VAL A 427 16.04 -2.26 18.88
CA VAL A 427 15.82 -2.90 20.19
C VAL A 427 14.71 -3.93 20.12
N ARG A 428 13.67 -3.67 19.31
CA ARG A 428 12.53 -4.59 19.13
C ARG A 428 12.72 -5.60 18.00
N ALA A 429 13.84 -5.58 17.27
CA ALA A 429 14.11 -6.54 16.20
C ALA A 429 14.37 -7.93 16.77
N LEU A 430 13.84 -8.97 16.13
CA LEU A 430 14.05 -10.38 16.47
C LEU A 430 15.13 -11.04 15.60
N ASN A 431 15.63 -10.34 14.59
CA ASN A 431 16.67 -10.77 13.64
C ASN A 431 17.93 -9.90 13.67
N ASN A 432 18.15 -9.17 14.75
CA ASN A 432 19.34 -8.30 14.93
C ASN A 432 20.65 -9.06 15.13
N ASN A 433 20.62 -10.40 15.20
CA ASN A 433 21.81 -11.24 15.16
C ASN A 433 22.54 -11.22 13.79
N THR A 434 21.92 -10.66 12.75
CA THR A 434 22.50 -10.54 11.41
C THR A 434 23.02 -9.14 11.10
N GLY A 435 22.89 -8.18 12.01
CA GLY A 435 23.38 -6.80 11.86
C GLY A 435 22.40 -5.74 12.33
N THR A 436 22.79 -4.48 12.18
CA THR A 436 21.99 -3.31 12.52
C THR A 436 21.04 -2.95 11.38
N ILE A 437 19.85 -2.50 11.73
CA ILE A 437 18.87 -1.94 10.79
C ILE A 437 19.13 -0.45 10.65
N HIS A 438 19.54 -0.01 9.45
CA HIS A 438 19.94 1.38 9.18
C HIS A 438 18.85 2.21 8.51
N LEU A 439 17.80 1.57 8.00
CA LEU A 439 16.74 2.20 7.21
C LEU A 439 15.51 1.30 7.12
N SER A 440 14.45 1.82 6.55
CA SER A 440 13.27 1.06 6.16
C SER A 440 13.09 1.09 4.63
N ASN A 441 12.01 0.49 4.11
CA ASN A 441 11.68 0.48 2.69
C ASN A 441 11.02 1.79 2.22
N LEU A 442 10.51 1.78 0.99
CA LEU A 442 9.76 2.89 0.39
C LEU A 442 8.54 3.33 1.23
N CYS A 443 7.86 2.38 1.89
CA CYS A 443 6.61 2.63 2.59
C CYS A 443 6.73 2.52 4.12
N THR A 444 7.93 2.40 4.67
CA THR A 444 8.29 2.41 6.10
C THR A 444 7.82 1.20 6.95
N GLU A 445 7.25 0.15 6.36
CA GLU A 445 6.81 -1.04 7.10
C GLU A 445 7.89 -2.12 7.27
N ILE A 446 8.99 -2.08 6.51
CA ILE A 446 10.01 -3.13 6.50
C ILE A 446 11.21 -2.72 7.35
N THR A 447 11.58 -3.56 8.29
CA THR A 447 12.70 -3.34 9.21
C THR A 447 13.60 -4.58 9.26
N LEU A 448 14.58 -4.62 8.37
CA LEU A 448 15.52 -5.73 8.18
C LEU A 448 16.96 -5.21 8.20
N PRO A 449 17.93 -5.94 8.74
CA PRO A 449 19.35 -5.58 8.68
C PRO A 449 19.88 -5.52 7.25
N GLN A 450 20.80 -4.57 7.00
CA GLN A 450 21.45 -4.38 5.69
C GLN A 450 22.93 -4.08 5.86
N ASP A 451 23.73 -4.59 4.93
CA ASP A 451 25.15 -4.25 4.78
C ASP A 451 25.56 -4.36 3.29
N LYS A 452 26.84 -4.19 2.99
CA LYS A 452 27.37 -4.25 1.61
C LYS A 452 27.16 -5.61 0.92
N ASN A 453 26.98 -6.69 1.68
CA ASN A 453 26.79 -8.06 1.19
C ASN A 453 25.32 -8.48 1.24
N ASN A 454 24.47 -7.71 1.94
CA ASN A 454 23.08 -8.03 2.19
C ASN A 454 22.16 -6.86 1.84
N ILE A 455 21.59 -6.90 0.64
CA ILE A 455 20.46 -6.07 0.28
C ILE A 455 19.21 -6.78 0.77
N ALA A 456 18.60 -6.25 1.84
CA ALA A 456 17.46 -6.92 2.44
C ALA A 456 16.25 -6.88 1.51
N THR A 457 15.51 -7.99 1.45
CA THR A 457 14.28 -8.11 0.66
C THR A 457 13.12 -8.53 1.54
N CYS A 458 11.92 -8.05 1.23
CA CYS A 458 10.70 -8.51 1.90
C CYS A 458 9.58 -8.80 0.90
N ASN A 459 8.78 -9.81 1.24
CA ASN A 459 7.72 -10.39 0.45
C ASN A 459 6.40 -10.16 1.20
N LEU A 460 5.39 -9.55 0.55
CA LEU A 460 4.20 -9.02 1.21
C LEU A 460 2.90 -9.65 0.74
N VAL A 461 2.01 -9.91 1.70
CA VAL A 461 0.59 -10.24 1.53
C VAL A 461 -0.21 -9.47 2.57
N SER A 462 -1.42 -9.04 2.23
CA SER A 462 -2.33 -8.41 3.20
C SER A 462 -3.66 -9.13 3.25
N ILE A 463 -4.09 -9.48 4.46
CA ILE A 463 -5.39 -10.09 4.77
C ILE A 463 -6.46 -9.01 4.65
N ASN A 464 -7.56 -9.30 3.97
CA ASN A 464 -8.74 -8.46 3.91
C ASN A 464 -9.69 -8.80 5.04
N LEU A 465 -9.69 -8.01 6.10
CA LEU A 465 -10.51 -8.26 7.28
C LEU A 465 -12.01 -8.34 6.96
N SER A 466 -12.48 -7.58 5.96
CA SER A 466 -13.90 -7.55 5.58
C SER A 466 -14.42 -8.90 5.07
N ALA A 467 -13.53 -9.78 4.55
CA ALA A 467 -13.91 -11.10 4.05
C ALA A 467 -14.29 -12.10 5.16
N PHE A 468 -13.97 -11.80 6.42
CA PHE A 468 -14.16 -12.69 7.57
C PHE A 468 -15.26 -12.22 8.53
N LEU A 469 -15.90 -11.09 8.24
CA LEU A 469 -17.03 -10.57 9.01
C LEU A 469 -18.33 -10.73 8.22
N SER A 470 -19.21 -11.59 8.68
CA SER A 470 -20.51 -11.84 8.05
C SER A 470 -21.49 -10.67 8.20
N GLU A 471 -22.63 -10.70 7.48
CA GLU A 471 -23.64 -9.63 7.55
C GLU A 471 -24.33 -9.54 8.91
N ASP A 472 -24.40 -10.65 9.66
CA ASP A 472 -24.91 -10.71 11.04
C ASP A 472 -23.87 -10.29 12.09
N LYS A 473 -22.72 -9.75 11.64
CA LYS A 473 -21.61 -9.26 12.46
C LYS A 473 -20.84 -10.34 13.23
N THR A 474 -20.88 -11.59 12.75
CA THR A 474 -20.13 -12.71 13.32
C THR A 474 -18.79 -12.89 12.61
N TRP A 475 -17.71 -13.09 13.37
CA TRP A 475 -16.39 -13.38 12.85
C TRP A 475 -16.19 -14.85 12.53
N ASP A 476 -15.67 -15.14 11.34
CA ASP A 476 -15.21 -16.48 10.96
C ASP A 476 -13.72 -16.64 11.31
N TRP A 477 -13.45 -16.93 12.57
CA TRP A 477 -12.10 -17.07 13.10
C TRP A 477 -11.32 -18.25 12.50
N ASP A 478 -12.01 -19.37 12.21
CA ASP A 478 -11.37 -20.55 11.64
C ASP A 478 -10.87 -20.25 10.21
N ARG A 479 -11.71 -19.64 9.39
CA ARG A 479 -11.33 -19.24 8.03
C ARG A 479 -10.23 -18.16 8.03
N LEU A 480 -10.26 -17.21 8.97
CA LEU A 480 -9.18 -16.22 9.16
C LEU A 480 -7.85 -16.89 9.54
N LYS A 481 -7.86 -17.88 10.41
CA LYS A 481 -6.70 -18.70 10.77
C LYS A 481 -6.12 -19.42 9.54
N GLU A 482 -6.97 -20.11 8.77
CA GLU A 482 -6.56 -20.83 7.56
C GLU A 482 -5.94 -19.89 6.53
N ALA A 483 -6.57 -18.75 6.27
CA ALA A 483 -6.05 -17.73 5.36
C ALA A 483 -4.68 -17.16 5.81
N ALA A 484 -4.51 -16.88 7.10
CA ALA A 484 -3.23 -16.41 7.64
C ALA A 484 -2.12 -17.46 7.47
N ARG A 485 -2.43 -18.73 7.72
CA ARG A 485 -1.48 -19.84 7.56
C ARG A 485 -1.12 -20.08 6.10
N ALA A 486 -2.11 -20.10 5.20
CA ALA A 486 -1.90 -20.26 3.77
C ALA A 486 -1.06 -19.09 3.20
N ALA A 487 -1.31 -17.85 3.65
CA ALA A 487 -0.54 -16.67 3.25
C ALA A 487 0.94 -16.79 3.65
N VAL A 488 1.25 -17.29 4.86
CA VAL A 488 2.63 -17.53 5.30
C VAL A 488 3.31 -18.59 4.43
N ARG A 489 2.65 -19.71 4.13
CA ARG A 489 3.19 -20.74 3.23
C ARG A 489 3.45 -20.19 1.82
N GLN A 490 2.51 -19.44 1.28
CA GLN A 490 2.66 -18.80 -0.03
C GLN A 490 3.84 -17.81 -0.06
N LEU A 491 4.03 -17.03 1.00
CA LEU A 491 5.16 -16.10 1.14
C LEU A 491 6.50 -16.81 1.32
N ASP A 492 6.52 -17.93 2.03
CA ASP A 492 7.73 -18.76 2.15
C ASP A 492 8.14 -19.36 0.80
N ASN A 493 7.19 -19.88 0.03
CA ASN A 493 7.43 -20.36 -1.33
C ASN A 493 8.02 -19.28 -2.24
N LEU A 494 7.53 -18.03 -2.10
CA LEU A 494 8.00 -16.89 -2.87
C LEU A 494 9.50 -16.64 -2.62
N CYS A 495 10.02 -16.87 -1.41
CA CYS A 495 11.44 -16.71 -1.10
C CYS A 495 12.36 -17.59 -1.97
N ASP A 496 11.88 -18.77 -2.39
CA ASP A 496 12.63 -19.71 -3.24
C ASP A 496 12.44 -19.45 -4.74
N ILE A 497 11.33 -18.80 -5.12
CA ILE A 497 10.91 -18.63 -6.52
C ILE A 497 11.38 -17.30 -7.09
N THR A 498 11.44 -16.26 -6.25
CA THR A 498 11.83 -14.90 -6.69
C THR A 498 13.24 -14.88 -7.26
N GLN A 499 13.43 -14.11 -8.32
CA GLN A 499 14.74 -13.89 -8.94
C GLN A 499 14.96 -12.41 -9.19
N THR A 500 16.19 -11.98 -8.96
CA THR A 500 16.64 -10.61 -9.27
C THR A 500 18.08 -10.68 -9.77
N PRO A 501 18.51 -9.78 -10.66
CA PRO A 501 19.89 -9.74 -11.13
C PRO A 501 20.88 -9.15 -10.11
N ILE A 502 20.50 -9.08 -8.83
CA ILE A 502 21.30 -8.53 -7.72
C ILE A 502 21.62 -9.67 -6.76
N PRO A 503 22.86 -10.21 -6.80
CA PRO A 503 23.26 -11.36 -5.99
C PRO A 503 23.07 -11.18 -4.49
N GLU A 504 23.34 -9.98 -3.95
CA GLU A 504 23.24 -9.67 -2.53
C GLU A 504 21.78 -9.69 -2.04
N ALA A 505 20.84 -9.34 -2.92
CA ALA A 505 19.41 -9.42 -2.62
C ALA A 505 18.92 -10.89 -2.61
N MET A 506 19.40 -11.70 -3.56
CA MET A 506 19.13 -13.14 -3.57
C MET A 506 19.73 -13.84 -2.35
N HIS A 507 20.98 -13.51 -2.00
CA HIS A 507 21.64 -14.05 -0.81
C HIS A 507 20.85 -13.71 0.46
N SER A 508 20.54 -12.44 0.68
CA SER A 508 19.78 -11.99 1.85
C SER A 508 18.42 -12.68 1.96
N ASN A 509 17.69 -12.77 0.84
CA ASN A 509 16.39 -13.45 0.81
C ASN A 509 16.47 -14.92 1.22
N GLN A 510 17.53 -15.64 0.78
CA GLN A 510 17.76 -17.03 1.14
C GLN A 510 18.21 -17.20 2.60
N GLN A 511 19.04 -16.28 3.13
CA GLN A 511 19.55 -16.35 4.50
C GLN A 511 18.49 -16.05 5.55
N THR A 512 17.57 -15.12 5.27
CA THR A 512 16.59 -14.65 6.25
C THR A 512 15.17 -15.15 5.98
N ARG A 513 14.83 -15.46 4.72
CA ARG A 513 13.46 -15.80 4.29
C ARG A 513 12.41 -14.83 4.86
N ALA A 514 12.72 -13.53 4.79
CA ALA A 514 11.91 -12.50 5.42
C ALA A 514 10.59 -12.31 4.68
N ILE A 515 9.49 -12.32 5.44
CA ILE A 515 8.14 -12.10 4.94
C ILE A 515 7.43 -11.02 5.76
N GLY A 516 6.37 -10.44 5.20
CA GLY A 516 5.53 -9.44 5.86
C GLY A 516 4.06 -9.69 5.57
N LEU A 517 3.36 -10.34 6.50
CA LEU A 517 1.91 -10.48 6.48
C LEU A 517 1.30 -9.24 7.14
N GLY A 518 0.43 -8.54 6.42
CA GLY A 518 -0.29 -7.37 6.90
C GLY A 518 -1.80 -7.57 6.90
N ILE A 519 -2.51 -6.49 7.20
CA ILE A 519 -3.98 -6.43 7.19
C ILE A 519 -4.45 -5.19 6.42
N MET A 520 -5.68 -5.23 5.92
CA MET A 520 -6.40 -4.11 5.31
C MET A 520 -7.90 -4.22 5.61
N GLY A 521 -8.64 -3.13 5.47
CA GLY A 521 -10.08 -3.11 5.69
C GLY A 521 -10.48 -2.93 7.16
N LEU A 522 -9.61 -2.38 8.02
CA LEU A 522 -9.97 -2.14 9.42
C LEU A 522 -11.16 -1.18 9.54
N SER A 523 -11.16 -0.08 8.79
CA SER A 523 -12.26 0.89 8.84
C SER A 523 -13.59 0.28 8.41
N ASP A 524 -13.59 -0.51 7.33
CA ASP A 524 -14.81 -1.19 6.85
C ASP A 524 -15.44 -2.09 7.92
N VAL A 525 -14.63 -2.87 8.65
CA VAL A 525 -15.15 -3.74 9.70
C VAL A 525 -15.62 -2.98 10.93
N LEU A 526 -14.94 -1.89 11.30
CA LEU A 526 -15.38 -1.02 12.40
C LEU A 526 -16.74 -0.40 12.10
N GLU A 527 -16.90 0.17 10.90
CA GLU A 527 -18.17 0.75 10.44
C GLU A 527 -19.29 -0.30 10.41
N LYS A 528 -19.01 -1.51 9.88
CA LYS A 528 -19.99 -2.61 9.84
C LYS A 528 -20.42 -3.04 11.24
N LEU A 529 -19.51 -3.04 12.21
CA LEU A 529 -19.82 -3.32 13.61
C LEU A 529 -20.53 -2.16 14.31
N GLY A 530 -20.42 -0.94 13.80
CA GLY A 530 -20.94 0.28 14.40
C GLY A 530 -20.00 0.87 15.46
N TYR A 531 -18.70 0.64 15.32
CA TYR A 531 -17.67 1.17 16.23
C TYR A 531 -17.04 2.44 15.68
N CYS A 532 -16.99 3.49 16.50
CA CYS A 532 -16.20 4.67 16.19
C CYS A 532 -14.70 4.32 16.18
N TYR A 533 -13.93 4.81 15.20
CA TYR A 533 -12.50 4.53 15.07
C TYR A 533 -11.68 4.91 16.32
N GLU A 534 -12.08 5.94 17.04
CA GLU A 534 -11.44 6.42 18.28
C GLU A 534 -12.11 5.88 19.56
N SER A 535 -12.85 4.76 19.45
CA SER A 535 -13.49 4.11 20.59
C SER A 535 -12.61 3.01 21.20
N LYS A 536 -12.91 2.68 22.46
CA LYS A 536 -12.27 1.55 23.16
C LYS A 536 -12.53 0.22 22.43
N GLU A 537 -13.73 0.03 21.90
CA GLU A 537 -14.15 -1.15 21.14
C GLU A 537 -13.28 -1.33 19.89
N ALA A 538 -12.99 -0.22 19.16
CA ALA A 538 -12.09 -0.24 18.00
C ALA A 538 -10.65 -0.60 18.41
N TYR A 539 -10.13 -0.03 19.49
CA TYR A 539 -8.79 -0.33 19.99
C TYR A 539 -8.66 -1.79 20.45
N ASP A 540 -9.65 -2.31 21.15
CA ASP A 540 -9.66 -3.71 21.61
C ASP A 540 -9.80 -4.69 20.43
N LEU A 541 -10.56 -4.33 19.39
CA LEU A 541 -10.71 -5.15 18.19
C LEU A 541 -9.42 -5.22 17.37
N VAL A 542 -8.76 -4.09 17.09
CA VAL A 542 -7.50 -4.11 16.33
C VAL A 542 -6.43 -4.90 17.08
N ASP A 543 -6.39 -4.78 18.39
CA ASP A 543 -5.51 -5.55 19.26
C ASP A 543 -5.78 -7.06 19.13
N GLN A 544 -7.05 -7.48 19.24
CA GLN A 544 -7.45 -8.88 19.13
C GLN A 544 -7.15 -9.47 17.74
N LEU A 545 -7.49 -8.74 16.66
CA LEU A 545 -7.26 -9.19 15.28
C LEU A 545 -5.77 -9.34 14.97
N THR A 546 -4.96 -8.36 15.36
CA THR A 546 -3.51 -8.41 15.11
C THR A 546 -2.82 -9.46 15.98
N GLU A 547 -3.26 -9.66 17.24
CA GLU A 547 -2.83 -10.78 18.07
C GLU A 547 -3.11 -12.12 17.41
N PHE A 548 -4.34 -12.33 16.96
CA PHE A 548 -4.78 -13.59 16.35
C PHE A 548 -3.98 -13.93 15.08
N ILE A 549 -3.86 -12.96 14.17
CA ILE A 549 -3.13 -13.15 12.91
C ILE A 549 -1.64 -13.38 13.17
N SER A 550 -1.02 -12.60 14.06
CA SER A 550 0.40 -12.77 14.44
C SER A 550 0.67 -14.13 15.06
N TYR A 551 -0.18 -14.57 15.99
CA TYR A 551 -0.08 -15.89 16.62
C TYR A 551 -0.07 -17.01 15.58
N HIS A 552 -1.03 -17.01 14.65
CA HIS A 552 -1.16 -18.07 13.65
C HIS A 552 -0.08 -17.97 12.54
N ALA A 553 0.42 -16.78 12.24
CA ALA A 553 1.57 -16.61 11.35
C ALA A 553 2.86 -17.18 11.96
N ILE A 554 3.12 -16.90 13.24
CA ILE A 554 4.28 -17.44 13.97
C ILE A 554 4.17 -18.97 14.09
N ASP A 555 2.99 -19.47 14.45
CA ASP A 555 2.70 -20.90 14.57
C ASP A 555 2.95 -21.63 13.24
N GLN A 556 2.48 -21.07 12.12
CA GLN A 556 2.70 -21.65 10.78
C GLN A 556 4.18 -21.66 10.38
N SER A 557 4.91 -20.58 10.64
CA SER A 557 6.34 -20.51 10.35
C SER A 557 7.14 -21.56 11.15
N ALA A 558 6.74 -21.82 12.39
CA ALA A 558 7.33 -22.87 13.19
C ALA A 558 6.97 -24.29 12.68
N ASP A 559 5.75 -24.50 12.17
CA ASP A 559 5.37 -25.75 11.49
C ASP A 559 6.17 -25.96 10.20
N LEU A 560 6.32 -24.93 9.38
CA LEU A 560 7.15 -24.97 8.18
C LEU A 560 8.63 -25.26 8.51
N ALA A 561 9.14 -24.73 9.62
CA ALA A 561 10.51 -25.05 10.06
C ALA A 561 10.67 -26.51 10.44
N LYS A 562 9.65 -27.13 11.00
CA LYS A 562 9.64 -28.57 11.28
C LYS A 562 9.59 -29.41 9.98
N GLU A 563 8.87 -28.94 8.98
CA GLU A 563 8.70 -29.60 7.68
C GLU A 563 9.93 -29.41 6.76
N LEU A 564 10.43 -28.17 6.64
CA LEU A 564 11.38 -27.75 5.61
C LEU A 564 12.73 -27.26 6.17
N GLY A 565 12.91 -27.25 7.50
CA GLY A 565 14.07 -26.70 8.18
C GLY A 565 13.94 -25.20 8.49
N SER A 566 14.68 -24.76 9.49
CA SER A 566 14.73 -23.34 9.88
C SER A 566 15.47 -22.49 8.84
N TYR A 567 15.19 -21.19 8.82
CA TYR A 567 15.98 -20.28 8.00
C TYR A 567 17.46 -20.28 8.45
N PRO A 568 18.44 -20.08 7.53
CA PRO A 568 19.86 -20.29 7.83
C PRO A 568 20.41 -19.48 9.01
N THR A 569 19.97 -18.22 9.18
CA THR A 569 20.42 -17.34 10.26
C THR A 569 19.55 -17.39 11.53
N PHE A 570 18.81 -18.48 11.74
CA PHE A 570 17.96 -18.68 12.92
C PHE A 570 18.72 -18.68 14.25
N ALA A 571 19.89 -19.32 14.28
CA ALA A 571 20.70 -19.41 15.49
C ALA A 571 21.15 -18.03 15.97
N GLY A 572 20.96 -17.72 17.25
CA GLY A 572 21.27 -16.42 17.85
C GLY A 572 20.16 -15.36 17.70
N SER A 573 19.13 -15.62 16.90
CA SER A 573 17.98 -14.72 16.75
C SER A 573 17.15 -14.59 18.04
N GLY A 574 16.29 -13.61 18.11
CA GLY A 574 15.30 -13.48 19.19
C GLY A 574 14.39 -14.71 19.27
N TRP A 575 13.97 -15.25 18.11
CA TRP A 575 13.16 -16.48 18.03
C TRP A 575 13.85 -17.67 18.68
N SER A 576 15.14 -17.91 18.41
CA SER A 576 15.90 -19.02 19.01
C SER A 576 16.04 -18.91 20.53
N LYS A 577 15.96 -17.69 21.06
CA LYS A 577 15.92 -17.38 22.49
C LYS A 577 14.51 -17.46 23.08
N GLY A 578 13.49 -17.65 22.24
CA GLY A 578 12.08 -17.67 22.62
C GLY A 578 11.50 -16.27 22.92
N ILE A 579 12.09 -15.23 22.34
CA ILE A 579 11.54 -13.87 22.43
C ILE A 579 10.46 -13.73 21.38
N LEU A 580 9.30 -13.24 21.79
CA LEU A 580 8.14 -13.01 20.93
C LEU A 580 7.93 -11.49 20.74
N PRO A 581 7.18 -11.02 19.74
CA PRO A 581 6.97 -9.59 19.50
C PRO A 581 6.50 -8.81 20.74
N ILE A 582 5.60 -9.38 21.55
CA ILE A 582 5.09 -8.76 22.78
C ILE A 582 6.18 -8.51 23.83
N ASP A 583 7.16 -9.43 23.98
CA ASP A 583 8.26 -9.33 24.94
C ASP A 583 9.19 -8.14 24.63
N THR A 584 9.22 -7.73 23.36
CA THR A 584 10.08 -6.62 22.90
C THR A 584 9.62 -5.26 23.43
N VAL A 585 8.38 -5.14 23.90
CA VAL A 585 7.85 -3.92 24.54
C VAL A 585 8.55 -3.65 25.86
N ASP A 586 8.72 -4.67 26.69
CA ASP A 586 9.44 -4.55 27.96
C ASP A 586 10.94 -4.35 27.74
N LYS A 587 11.51 -5.03 26.72
CA LYS A 587 12.90 -4.81 26.31
C LYS A 587 13.14 -3.35 25.92
N LEU A 588 12.25 -2.73 25.13
CA LEU A 588 12.32 -1.33 24.76
C LEU A 588 12.18 -0.41 25.98
N SER A 589 11.24 -0.72 26.87
CA SER A 589 11.03 0.05 28.10
C SER A 589 12.28 0.09 28.98
N LYS A 590 12.97 -1.04 29.08
CA LYS A 590 14.22 -1.19 29.84
C LYS A 590 15.37 -0.40 29.19
N ASP A 591 15.61 -0.59 27.90
CA ASP A 591 16.67 0.08 27.16
C ASP A 591 16.50 1.59 27.15
N ARG A 592 15.27 2.05 26.90
CA ARG A 592 14.91 3.47 26.88
C ARG A 592 14.98 4.13 28.28
N GLY A 593 14.83 3.34 29.33
CA GLY A 593 14.70 3.85 30.73
C GLY A 593 13.36 4.52 31.01
N VAL A 594 12.37 4.36 30.13
CA VAL A 594 11.01 4.91 30.25
C VAL A 594 10.01 3.83 29.84
N LYS A 595 8.99 3.60 30.68
CA LYS A 595 7.95 2.60 30.40
C LYS A 595 7.14 2.97 29.17
N VAL A 596 7.09 2.07 28.19
CA VAL A 596 6.16 2.17 27.05
C VAL A 596 4.74 1.91 27.55
N LYS A 597 3.88 2.91 27.47
CA LYS A 597 2.50 2.85 27.96
C LYS A 597 1.59 2.18 26.93
N ILE A 598 1.49 0.86 26.97
CA ILE A 598 0.60 0.08 26.12
C ILE A 598 0.01 -1.09 26.93
N ASP A 599 -1.22 -1.46 26.65
CA ASP A 599 -1.84 -2.66 27.18
C ASP A 599 -1.11 -3.91 26.64
N GLN A 600 -0.65 -4.77 27.52
CA GLN A 600 0.08 -6.00 27.19
C GLN A 600 -0.76 -7.27 27.43
N LYS A 601 -2.09 -7.13 27.52
CA LYS A 601 -3.00 -8.28 27.67
C LYS A 601 -2.85 -9.23 26.49
N THR A 602 -2.79 -10.53 26.77
CA THR A 602 -2.79 -11.62 25.81
C THR A 602 -4.07 -12.44 25.90
N ARG A 603 -4.52 -13.03 24.81
CA ARG A 603 -5.76 -13.84 24.71
C ARG A 603 -5.49 -15.28 24.30
N LEU A 604 -4.29 -15.58 23.76
CA LEU A 604 -3.90 -16.87 23.21
C LEU A 604 -2.76 -17.50 24.01
N ASP A 605 -2.45 -18.79 23.76
CA ASP A 605 -1.37 -19.53 24.44
C ASP A 605 0.03 -19.16 23.93
N TRP A 606 0.49 -17.97 24.29
CA TRP A 606 1.81 -17.49 23.92
C TRP A 606 2.96 -18.30 24.55
N ASP A 607 2.75 -18.92 25.70
CA ASP A 607 3.78 -19.76 26.35
C ASP A 607 3.97 -21.09 25.63
N GLY A 608 2.90 -21.70 25.15
CA GLY A 608 2.96 -22.85 24.26
C GLY A 608 3.69 -22.53 22.95
N LEU A 609 3.35 -21.40 22.34
CA LEU A 609 3.99 -20.92 21.12
C LEU A 609 5.49 -20.63 21.31
N ARG A 610 5.87 -20.00 22.43
CA ARG A 610 7.28 -19.75 22.82
C ARG A 610 8.12 -21.02 22.82
N LYS A 611 7.59 -22.12 23.37
CA LYS A 611 8.26 -23.43 23.35
C LYS A 611 8.43 -23.98 21.94
N LYS A 612 7.47 -23.70 21.06
CA LYS A 612 7.48 -24.14 19.66
C LYS A 612 8.52 -23.37 18.84
N VAL A 613 8.55 -22.04 18.91
CA VAL A 613 9.49 -21.20 18.13
C VAL A 613 10.96 -21.43 18.48
N LYS A 614 11.27 -21.80 19.74
CA LYS A 614 12.63 -22.17 20.14
C LYS A 614 13.20 -23.35 19.37
N LYS A 615 12.34 -24.23 18.87
CA LYS A 615 12.76 -25.43 18.12
C LYS A 615 13.09 -25.13 16.66
N GLY A 616 12.57 -24.00 16.13
CA GLY A 616 12.81 -23.56 14.77
C GLY A 616 11.77 -22.57 14.26
N MET A 617 12.21 -21.69 13.38
CA MET A 617 11.36 -20.78 12.59
C MET A 617 11.79 -20.87 11.12
N ARG A 618 10.83 -20.85 10.20
CA ARG A 618 11.11 -20.87 8.76
C ARG A 618 11.48 -19.50 8.22
N ASN A 619 11.00 -18.43 8.87
CA ASN A 619 11.11 -17.05 8.42
C ASN A 619 11.68 -16.17 9.54
N ALA A 620 12.60 -15.26 9.20
CA ALA A 620 13.22 -14.34 10.17
C ALA A 620 12.26 -13.24 10.64
N THR A 621 11.32 -12.84 9.79
CA THR A 621 10.23 -11.90 10.11
C THR A 621 8.92 -12.40 9.53
N LEU A 622 7.79 -11.97 10.09
CA LEU A 622 6.47 -12.46 9.75
C LEU A 622 5.43 -11.39 9.46
N MET A 623 5.38 -10.34 10.28
CA MET A 623 4.32 -9.34 10.21
C MET A 623 4.85 -7.97 9.80
N ALA A 624 4.19 -7.34 8.81
CA ALA A 624 4.42 -5.96 8.42
C ALA A 624 3.11 -5.38 7.86
N ILE A 625 2.66 -4.22 8.33
CA ILE A 625 1.43 -3.60 7.84
C ILE A 625 1.79 -2.53 6.82
N ALA A 626 1.63 -2.88 5.54
CA ALA A 626 1.84 -1.99 4.40
C ALA A 626 0.64 -1.06 4.18
N PRO A 627 0.80 0.05 3.42
CA PRO A 627 -0.30 1.00 3.19
C PRO A 627 -1.39 0.46 2.26
N THR A 628 -1.19 -0.60 1.53
CA THR A 628 -2.12 -1.37 0.68
C THR A 628 -2.97 -0.59 -0.33
N ALA A 629 -2.60 0.65 -0.69
CA ALA A 629 -3.42 1.54 -1.51
C ALA A 629 -3.98 0.90 -2.79
N ASN A 630 -3.15 0.16 -3.56
CA ASN A 630 -3.60 -0.44 -4.82
C ASN A 630 -4.23 -1.83 -4.65
N ILE A 631 -3.71 -2.64 -3.73
CA ILE A 631 -4.28 -3.98 -3.47
C ILE A 631 -5.58 -3.90 -2.66
N GLY A 632 -5.78 -2.83 -1.88
CA GLY A 632 -7.05 -2.51 -1.26
C GLY A 632 -8.16 -2.27 -2.29
N HIS A 633 -7.86 -1.62 -3.44
CA HIS A 633 -8.82 -1.50 -4.54
C HIS A 633 -9.24 -2.87 -5.10
N VAL A 634 -8.27 -3.79 -5.26
CA VAL A 634 -8.58 -5.16 -5.73
C VAL A 634 -9.51 -5.87 -4.75
N ALA A 635 -9.26 -5.73 -3.46
CA ALA A 635 -10.08 -6.31 -2.40
C ALA A 635 -11.40 -5.55 -2.14
N GLY A 636 -11.56 -4.34 -2.70
CA GLY A 636 -12.74 -3.50 -2.49
C GLY A 636 -12.87 -2.97 -1.07
N THR A 637 -11.76 -2.76 -0.35
CA THR A 637 -11.71 -2.41 1.07
C THR A 637 -10.80 -1.21 1.34
N THR A 638 -10.91 -0.62 2.53
CA THR A 638 -10.04 0.48 2.99
C THR A 638 -8.59 0.03 3.14
N PRO A 639 -7.61 0.92 2.89
CA PRO A 639 -6.20 0.55 2.95
C PRO A 639 -5.68 0.40 4.39
N GLY A 640 -4.96 -0.69 4.64
CA GLY A 640 -4.26 -0.95 5.91
C GLY A 640 -5.16 -0.85 7.15
N ILE A 641 -4.68 -0.08 8.10
CA ILE A 641 -5.38 0.25 9.35
C ILE A 641 -5.89 1.70 9.37
N ASP A 642 -5.89 2.37 8.21
CA ASP A 642 -6.31 3.76 8.11
C ASP A 642 -7.83 3.91 8.24
N PRO A 643 -8.33 5.03 8.82
CA PRO A 643 -9.74 5.38 8.76
C PRO A 643 -10.13 5.82 7.35
N GLN A 644 -11.42 5.92 7.10
CA GLN A 644 -11.94 6.45 5.84
C GLN A 644 -11.48 7.90 5.64
N PHE A 645 -10.88 8.20 4.49
CA PHE A 645 -10.38 9.54 4.17
C PHE A 645 -11.52 10.55 4.03
N ALA A 646 -12.56 10.18 3.30
CA ALA A 646 -13.81 10.90 3.12
C ALA A 646 -14.93 9.91 2.85
N GLN A 647 -16.16 10.25 3.22
CA GLN A 647 -17.32 9.38 2.97
C GLN A 647 -17.76 9.40 1.51
N ILE A 648 -17.50 10.50 0.82
CA ILE A 648 -17.73 10.67 -0.62
C ILE A 648 -16.54 11.42 -1.19
N PHE A 649 -15.93 10.92 -2.26
CA PHE A 649 -14.81 11.62 -2.91
C PHE A 649 -14.67 11.24 -4.39
N SER A 650 -14.16 12.18 -5.17
CA SER A 650 -13.82 11.94 -6.57
C SER A 650 -12.38 11.47 -6.70
N ARG A 651 -12.19 10.28 -7.23
CA ARG A 651 -10.89 9.71 -7.50
C ARG A 651 -10.51 9.85 -8.97
N SER A 652 -9.39 10.52 -9.23
CA SER A 652 -8.80 10.57 -10.58
C SER A 652 -7.84 9.40 -10.78
N THR A 653 -8.07 8.63 -11.81
CA THR A 653 -7.20 7.53 -12.25
C THR A 653 -6.76 7.76 -13.70
N LEU A 654 -5.85 6.91 -14.21
CA LEU A 654 -5.49 6.93 -15.64
C LEU A 654 -6.70 6.66 -16.58
N ASN A 655 -7.79 6.12 -16.04
CA ASN A 655 -8.99 5.73 -16.79
C ASN A 655 -10.17 6.70 -16.59
N GLY A 656 -9.96 7.85 -15.93
CA GLY A 656 -11.00 8.85 -15.71
C GLY A 656 -11.17 9.23 -14.23
N LYS A 657 -12.19 10.06 -13.99
CA LYS A 657 -12.63 10.46 -12.65
C LYS A 657 -13.82 9.58 -12.25
N PHE A 658 -13.73 8.98 -11.07
CA PHE A 658 -14.78 8.13 -10.49
C PHE A 658 -15.24 8.73 -9.17
N LEU A 659 -16.54 8.66 -8.92
CA LEU A 659 -17.12 8.97 -7.62
C LEU A 659 -17.11 7.71 -6.76
N GLU A 660 -16.49 7.79 -5.59
CA GLU A 660 -16.54 6.75 -4.57
C GLU A 660 -17.44 7.21 -3.42
N VAL A 661 -18.35 6.34 -3.01
CA VAL A 661 -19.29 6.57 -1.90
C VAL A 661 -19.11 5.44 -0.89
N ASN A 662 -19.11 5.77 0.39
CA ASN A 662 -19.03 4.76 1.44
C ASN A 662 -20.35 3.95 1.51
N HIS A 663 -20.28 2.70 1.07
CA HIS A 663 -21.43 1.80 1.03
C HIS A 663 -22.00 1.49 2.42
N ASN A 664 -21.16 1.47 3.47
CA ASN A 664 -21.61 1.24 4.84
C ASN A 664 -22.48 2.41 5.34
N LEU A 665 -22.05 3.65 5.09
CA LEU A 665 -22.81 4.85 5.44
C LEU A 665 -24.19 4.84 4.75
N VAL A 666 -24.20 4.60 3.43
CA VAL A 666 -25.46 4.58 2.66
C VAL A 666 -26.39 3.48 3.17
N ARG A 667 -25.86 2.29 3.41
CA ARG A 667 -26.63 1.17 3.97
C ARG A 667 -27.31 1.54 5.30
N ASP A 668 -26.56 2.16 6.21
CA ASP A 668 -27.05 2.50 7.53
C ASP A 668 -28.04 3.67 7.49
N LEU A 669 -27.82 4.68 6.62
CA LEU A 669 -28.80 5.75 6.40
C LEU A 669 -30.06 5.25 5.69
N LYS A 670 -29.97 4.31 4.73
CA LYS A 670 -31.15 3.65 4.11
C LYS A 670 -31.97 2.88 5.15
N LYS A 671 -31.33 2.14 6.06
CA LYS A 671 -32.03 1.44 7.17
C LYS A 671 -32.83 2.39 8.08
N LEU A 672 -32.37 3.63 8.21
CA LEU A 672 -33.05 4.68 8.96
C LEU A 672 -34.06 5.49 8.13
N GLY A 673 -34.17 5.23 6.82
CA GLY A 673 -35.04 5.99 5.91
C GLY A 673 -34.54 7.42 5.67
N LEU A 674 -33.26 7.72 5.91
CA LEU A 674 -32.70 9.06 5.84
C LEU A 674 -31.96 9.35 4.52
N TRP A 675 -31.48 8.31 3.82
CA TRP A 675 -30.60 8.50 2.64
C TRP A 675 -31.24 9.34 1.55
N ASP A 676 -32.44 9.01 1.09
CA ASP A 676 -33.09 9.68 -0.04
C ASP A 676 -33.38 11.15 0.22
N ASN A 677 -33.58 11.54 1.48
CA ASN A 677 -33.86 12.91 1.88
C ASN A 677 -32.59 13.73 2.09
N LEU A 678 -31.47 13.11 2.50
CA LEU A 678 -30.26 13.81 2.91
C LEU A 678 -29.09 13.65 1.94
N LYS A 679 -29.20 12.77 0.93
CA LYS A 679 -28.07 12.48 0.00
C LYS A 679 -27.49 13.73 -0.65
N ASP A 680 -28.35 14.65 -1.12
CA ASP A 680 -27.88 15.86 -1.80
C ASP A 680 -27.12 16.80 -0.85
N GLU A 681 -27.57 16.90 0.42
CA GLU A 681 -26.88 17.64 1.47
C GLU A 681 -25.54 17.00 1.83
N ILE A 682 -25.52 15.66 1.97
CA ILE A 682 -24.29 14.87 2.20
C ILE A 682 -23.29 15.05 1.06
N PHE A 683 -23.76 15.09 -0.20
CA PHE A 683 -22.90 15.36 -1.35
C PHE A 683 -22.37 16.79 -1.36
N ALA A 684 -23.21 17.79 -1.04
CA ALA A 684 -22.81 19.18 -0.92
C ALA A 684 -21.73 19.38 0.16
N ALA A 685 -21.83 18.61 1.26
CA ALA A 685 -20.85 18.57 2.34
C ALA A 685 -19.63 17.66 2.04
N GLN A 686 -19.49 17.15 0.81
CA GLN A 686 -18.40 16.22 0.42
C GLN A 686 -18.31 14.95 1.30
N GLY A 687 -19.45 14.49 1.80
CA GLY A 687 -19.56 13.33 2.66
C GLY A 687 -19.32 13.61 4.15
N ASP A 688 -19.08 14.85 4.55
CA ASP A 688 -19.08 15.25 5.95
C ASP A 688 -20.53 15.30 6.46
N ILE A 689 -20.83 14.42 7.44
CA ILE A 689 -22.17 14.33 8.01
C ILE A 689 -22.31 14.94 9.41
N GLN A 690 -21.23 15.56 9.92
CA GLN A 690 -21.21 16.00 11.33
C GLN A 690 -22.23 17.11 11.61
N ASP A 691 -22.36 18.07 10.67
CA ASP A 691 -23.23 19.23 10.82
C ASP A 691 -24.63 19.03 10.16
N ILE A 692 -24.92 17.85 9.61
CA ILE A 692 -26.22 17.56 8.97
C ILE A 692 -27.26 17.20 10.03
N ASP A 693 -28.35 17.99 10.06
CA ASP A 693 -29.47 17.74 10.95
C ASP A 693 -30.21 16.43 10.64
N GLY A 694 -30.80 15.81 11.67
CA GLY A 694 -31.59 14.57 11.52
C GLY A 694 -30.77 13.29 11.49
N ILE A 695 -29.46 13.32 11.34
CA ILE A 695 -28.60 12.14 11.47
C ILE A 695 -28.31 11.88 12.95
N PRO A 696 -28.59 10.67 13.49
CA PRO A 696 -28.30 10.33 14.87
C PRO A 696 -26.81 10.44 15.22
N GLN A 697 -26.49 10.86 16.46
CA GLN A 697 -25.12 11.09 16.89
C GLN A 697 -24.24 9.83 16.81
N ASN A 698 -24.79 8.66 17.13
CA ASN A 698 -24.05 7.39 17.02
C ASN A 698 -23.63 7.08 15.58
N ILE A 699 -24.41 7.47 14.57
CA ILE A 699 -24.02 7.36 13.15
C ILE A 699 -22.92 8.37 12.83
N LYS A 700 -23.07 9.63 13.27
CA LYS A 700 -22.06 10.67 13.09
C LYS A 700 -20.71 10.23 13.65
N ASP A 701 -20.69 9.62 14.85
CA ASP A 701 -19.46 9.17 15.51
C ASP A 701 -18.77 8.03 14.75
N VAL A 702 -19.52 7.06 14.21
CA VAL A 702 -18.99 5.93 13.43
C VAL A 702 -18.36 6.40 12.12
N TYR A 703 -18.99 7.38 11.45
CA TYR A 703 -18.58 7.83 10.11
C TYR A 703 -17.75 9.13 10.13
N LYS A 704 -17.01 9.40 11.21
CA LYS A 704 -15.99 10.45 11.22
C LYS A 704 -14.92 10.16 10.15
N THR A 705 -14.55 11.19 9.42
CA THR A 705 -13.44 11.11 8.45
C THR A 705 -12.07 11.26 9.14
N SER A 706 -11.00 10.95 8.41
CA SER A 706 -9.64 11.03 8.94
C SER A 706 -9.28 12.37 9.61
N PHE A 707 -9.77 13.48 9.08
CA PHE A 707 -9.49 14.82 9.64
C PHE A 707 -10.36 15.20 10.84
N GLN A 708 -11.42 14.45 11.11
CA GLN A 708 -12.34 14.67 12.24
C GLN A 708 -11.95 13.82 13.46
N LEU A 709 -11.03 12.87 13.27
CA LEU A 709 -10.54 11.99 14.33
C LEU A 709 -9.35 12.62 15.04
N SER A 710 -9.20 12.33 16.33
CA SER A 710 -8.04 12.73 17.11
C SER A 710 -6.76 12.07 16.54
N PRO A 711 -5.64 12.81 16.36
CA PRO A 711 -4.37 12.23 15.94
C PRO A 711 -3.85 11.17 16.93
N TYR A 712 -4.24 11.26 18.20
CA TYR A 712 -3.91 10.25 19.22
C TYR A 712 -4.64 8.91 18.99
N ALA A 713 -5.78 8.92 18.31
CA ALA A 713 -6.46 7.67 17.91
C ALA A 713 -5.62 6.89 16.88
N PHE A 714 -4.98 7.56 15.93
CA PHE A 714 -4.07 6.93 14.97
C PHE A 714 -2.88 6.27 15.66
N ILE A 715 -2.34 6.95 16.67
CA ILE A 715 -1.23 6.44 17.49
C ILE A 715 -1.68 5.24 18.32
N GLU A 716 -2.86 5.30 18.95
CA GLU A 716 -3.39 4.19 19.78
C GLU A 716 -3.63 2.93 18.92
N VAL A 717 -4.33 3.06 17.79
CA VAL A 717 -4.57 1.93 16.86
C VAL A 717 -3.25 1.33 16.38
N ALA A 718 -2.28 2.17 15.98
CA ALA A 718 -0.98 1.69 15.55
C ALA A 718 -0.19 1.04 16.70
N ALA A 719 -0.21 1.59 17.90
CA ALA A 719 0.49 1.03 19.06
C ALA A 719 -0.09 -0.34 19.47
N ARG A 720 -1.43 -0.48 19.46
CA ARG A 720 -2.11 -1.76 19.71
C ARG A 720 -1.72 -2.85 18.72
N ALA A 721 -1.61 -2.50 17.46
CA ALA A 721 -1.13 -3.42 16.43
C ALA A 721 0.39 -3.69 16.54
N GLN A 722 1.22 -2.64 16.77
CA GLN A 722 2.68 -2.73 16.74
C GLN A 722 3.27 -3.70 17.79
N LYS A 723 2.58 -3.94 18.89
CA LYS A 723 3.07 -4.91 19.91
C LYS A 723 3.08 -6.35 19.38
N TRP A 724 2.29 -6.66 18.36
CA TRP A 724 2.18 -7.97 17.71
C TRP A 724 2.96 -8.06 16.39
N VAL A 725 3.32 -6.92 15.80
CA VAL A 725 4.02 -6.81 14.51
C VAL A 725 5.53 -6.72 14.75
N ASP A 726 6.26 -7.73 14.30
CA ASP A 726 7.72 -7.81 14.49
C ASP A 726 8.50 -6.84 13.59
N GLN A 727 8.02 -6.52 12.39
CA GLN A 727 8.53 -5.42 11.59
C GLN A 727 7.82 -4.10 11.96
N ALA A 728 7.37 -3.29 10.99
CA ALA A 728 6.77 -1.99 11.28
C ALA A 728 5.39 -1.81 10.61
N ILE A 729 4.81 -0.64 10.81
CA ILE A 729 3.49 -0.25 10.32
C ILE A 729 3.60 1.07 9.57
N SER A 730 3.17 1.11 8.32
CA SER A 730 3.06 2.33 7.51
C SER A 730 1.90 3.19 8.02
N ARG A 731 2.11 3.91 9.13
CA ARG A 731 1.06 4.71 9.77
C ARG A 731 0.95 6.09 9.14
N ASN A 732 -0.10 6.34 8.35
CA ASN A 732 -0.44 7.68 7.90
C ASN A 732 -0.97 8.53 9.06
N MET A 733 -0.65 9.83 9.04
CA MET A 733 -1.14 10.80 9.99
C MET A 733 -2.01 11.83 9.25
N TYR A 734 -3.12 12.23 9.85
CA TYR A 734 -4.06 13.21 9.31
C TYR A 734 -4.23 14.30 10.33
N LEU A 735 -3.81 15.53 10.01
CA LEU A 735 -3.81 16.63 10.97
C LEU A 735 -4.55 17.85 10.39
N GLU A 736 -5.48 18.37 11.16
CA GLU A 736 -6.15 19.65 10.85
C GLU A 736 -5.32 20.84 11.34
N THR A 737 -4.71 20.69 12.52
CA THR A 737 -3.83 21.70 13.09
C THR A 737 -2.61 21.98 12.22
N ARG A 738 -2.09 23.21 12.31
CA ARG A 738 -0.82 23.62 11.69
C ARG A 738 0.20 24.12 12.72
N ASP A 739 -0.13 24.01 13.99
CA ASP A 739 0.75 24.34 15.08
C ASP A 739 1.87 23.33 15.21
N ILE A 740 3.11 23.77 14.99
CA ILE A 740 4.31 22.92 15.05
C ILE A 740 4.56 22.43 16.47
N ASP A 741 4.19 23.17 17.50
CA ASP A 741 4.34 22.72 18.88
C ASP A 741 3.36 21.56 19.21
N GLU A 742 2.19 21.57 18.60
CA GLU A 742 1.28 20.43 18.67
C GLU A 742 1.82 19.21 17.91
N TYR A 743 2.46 19.40 16.76
CA TYR A 743 3.16 18.33 16.04
C TYR A 743 4.26 17.71 16.89
N VAL A 744 5.05 18.54 17.60
CA VAL A 744 6.07 18.04 18.53
C VAL A 744 5.45 17.12 19.57
N LYS A 745 4.29 17.47 20.15
CA LYS A 745 3.59 16.62 21.14
C LYS A 745 3.09 15.32 20.52
N ILE A 746 2.44 15.37 19.35
CA ILE A 746 1.88 14.21 18.65
C ILE A 746 2.97 13.20 18.27
N TYR A 747 4.05 13.64 17.62
CA TYR A 747 5.12 12.74 17.22
C TYR A 747 5.99 12.25 18.39
N SER A 748 6.11 13.06 19.47
CA SER A 748 6.70 12.59 20.73
C SER A 748 5.84 11.50 21.39
N GLU A 749 4.51 11.62 21.33
CA GLU A 749 3.62 10.56 21.83
C GLU A 749 3.74 9.28 21.01
N ALA A 750 3.82 9.37 19.68
CA ALA A 750 4.06 8.21 18.82
C ALA A 750 5.36 7.46 19.22
N TRP A 751 6.44 8.18 19.46
CA TRP A 751 7.70 7.62 19.97
C TRP A 751 7.51 6.97 21.36
N LYS A 752 6.86 7.66 22.31
CA LYS A 752 6.61 7.14 23.67
C LYS A 752 5.78 5.86 23.68
N ARG A 753 4.82 5.76 22.76
CA ARG A 753 3.96 4.59 22.60
C ARG A 753 4.64 3.43 21.88
N GLY A 754 5.91 3.58 21.49
CA GLY A 754 6.73 2.53 20.89
C GLY A 754 6.40 2.21 19.44
N LEU A 755 5.88 3.17 18.68
CA LEU A 755 5.77 3.06 17.23
C LEU A 755 7.19 3.02 16.64
N LYS A 756 7.39 2.15 15.63
CA LYS A 756 8.66 2.05 14.90
C LYS A 756 8.77 3.09 13.80
N THR A 757 7.65 3.40 13.14
CA THR A 757 7.61 4.28 11.97
C THR A 757 6.29 5.04 11.88
N THR A 758 6.35 6.19 11.19
CA THR A 758 5.20 6.87 10.59
C THR A 758 5.41 6.96 9.08
N TYR A 759 4.36 7.31 8.33
CA TYR A 759 4.39 7.41 6.88
C TYR A 759 3.93 8.81 6.44
N TYR A 760 3.05 8.94 5.45
CA TYR A 760 2.61 10.25 4.99
C TYR A 760 1.91 11.04 6.09
N LEU A 761 2.18 12.35 6.10
CA LEU A 761 1.36 13.33 6.78
C LEU A 761 0.42 13.98 5.76
N HIS A 762 -0.87 13.87 6.03
CA HIS A 762 -1.91 14.60 5.32
C HIS A 762 -2.35 15.79 6.18
N VAL A 763 -2.27 17.00 5.61
CA VAL A 763 -2.72 18.24 6.27
C VAL A 763 -3.96 18.72 5.55
N LYS A 764 -5.00 19.07 6.32
CA LYS A 764 -6.24 19.61 5.76
C LYS A 764 -5.94 20.88 4.92
N PRO A 765 -6.35 20.96 3.65
CA PRO A 765 -6.10 22.12 2.80
C PRO A 765 -6.64 23.41 3.42
N ARG A 766 -5.92 24.54 3.29
CA ARG A 766 -6.38 25.87 3.79
C ARG A 766 -7.58 26.42 3.03
N HIS A 767 -7.62 26.17 1.72
CA HIS A 767 -8.71 26.50 0.84
C HIS A 767 -9.22 25.16 0.30
N GLN A 768 -10.37 24.69 0.80
CA GLN A 768 -11.27 23.99 -0.09
C GLN A 768 -11.57 25.05 -1.17
N SER A 769 -11.25 24.76 -2.44
CA SER A 769 -11.83 25.55 -3.52
C SER A 769 -13.31 25.58 -3.18
N GLU A 770 -13.87 26.79 -2.95
CA GLU A 770 -15.30 26.98 -2.90
C GLU A 770 -15.84 26.37 -4.19
N GLN A 771 -16.23 25.12 -4.13
CA GLN A 771 -17.18 24.60 -5.08
C GLN A 771 -18.42 25.41 -4.70
N THR A 772 -18.65 26.47 -5.44
CA THR A 772 -19.92 27.16 -5.39
C THR A 772 -20.98 26.09 -5.53
N THR A 773 -21.61 25.75 -4.42
CA THR A 773 -22.87 25.04 -4.35
C THR A 773 -23.88 26.00 -4.95
N VAL A 774 -23.88 26.02 -6.28
CA VAL A 774 -24.94 26.71 -7.00
C VAL A 774 -26.13 25.78 -6.82
N SER A 775 -27.08 26.18 -5.98
CA SER A 775 -28.39 25.52 -5.91
C SER A 775 -28.89 25.28 -7.33
N VAL A 776 -29.67 24.23 -7.56
CA VAL A 776 -30.22 23.88 -8.88
C VAL A 776 -30.88 25.09 -9.53
N ASP A 777 -31.50 25.96 -8.75
CA ASP A 777 -32.09 27.23 -9.18
C ASP A 777 -31.05 28.23 -9.73
N LYS A 778 -29.86 28.35 -9.15
CA LYS A 778 -28.79 29.23 -9.64
C LYS A 778 -28.09 28.66 -10.88
N ILE A 779 -28.06 27.36 -11.08
CA ILE A 779 -27.56 26.70 -12.32
C ILE A 779 -28.53 27.03 -13.48
N ALA A 780 -29.84 27.01 -13.22
CA ALA A 780 -30.85 27.42 -14.21
C ALA A 780 -30.71 28.88 -14.57
N GLU A 781 -30.53 29.81 -13.60
CA GLU A 781 -30.30 31.23 -13.85
C GLU A 781 -28.97 31.53 -14.58
N GLN A 782 -27.88 30.80 -14.29
CA GLN A 782 -26.61 30.94 -15.01
C GLN A 782 -26.71 30.43 -16.45
N LYS A 783 -27.42 29.32 -16.73
CA LYS A 783 -27.68 28.85 -18.10
C LYS A 783 -28.49 29.87 -18.90
N VAL A 784 -29.43 30.55 -18.31
CA VAL A 784 -30.21 31.65 -18.96
C VAL A 784 -29.30 32.83 -19.25
N ARG A 785 -28.39 33.22 -18.34
CA ARG A 785 -27.46 34.36 -18.54
C ARG A 785 -26.35 34.06 -19.56
N THR A 786 -25.86 32.82 -19.65
CA THR A 786 -24.86 32.43 -20.66
C THR A 786 -25.44 32.35 -22.06
N ASN A 787 -26.70 31.91 -22.23
CA ASN A 787 -27.38 31.90 -23.52
C ASN A 787 -27.74 33.31 -24.05
N SER A 788 -27.82 34.32 -23.17
CA SER A 788 -28.03 35.71 -23.56
C SER A 788 -26.77 36.48 -23.97
N LYS A 789 -25.55 35.97 -23.61
CA LYS A 789 -24.25 36.59 -23.92
C LYS A 789 -23.51 36.01 -25.15
N VAL A 790 -24.04 34.98 -25.81
CA VAL A 790 -23.44 34.38 -27.03
C VAL A 790 -23.92 35.05 -28.34
N ARG A 791 -24.60 36.19 -28.28
CA ARG A 791 -24.84 37.05 -29.46
C ARG A 791 -23.90 38.25 -29.42
N GLY A 792 -22.74 38.10 -30.02
CA GLY A 792 -21.88 39.22 -30.36
C GLY A 792 -20.41 39.06 -29.98
N PHE A 793 -19.64 38.34 -30.78
CA PHE A 793 -18.24 38.68 -31.04
C PHE A 793 -17.86 38.16 -32.44
N GLY A 794 -17.73 39.14 -33.36
CA GLY A 794 -17.28 38.93 -34.72
C GLY A 794 -15.78 38.55 -34.73
N PHE A 795 -15.45 37.68 -35.63
CA PHE A 795 -14.06 37.33 -35.94
C PHE A 795 -13.30 38.50 -36.54
N ALA A 796 -12.27 39.01 -35.90
CA ALA A 796 -11.25 39.82 -36.54
C ALA A 796 -10.19 38.89 -37.20
N LYS A 797 -10.08 38.96 -38.51
CA LYS A 797 -8.99 38.39 -39.29
C LYS A 797 -7.67 39.05 -38.88
N ILE A 798 -6.70 38.28 -38.50
CA ILE A 798 -5.31 38.71 -38.52
C ILE A 798 -4.62 38.01 -39.71
N ASN A 799 -4.27 38.83 -40.69
CA ASN A 799 -3.31 38.50 -41.76
C ASN A 799 -1.91 38.80 -41.28
N LYS A 800 -1.04 37.95 -41.62
CA LYS A 800 0.45 37.81 -41.59
C LYS A 800 1.06 37.05 -40.49
#